data_03e7c46bfb4f4d9d5170e21a594c2fa7
#
_entry.id   03e7c46bfb4f4d9d5170e21a594c2fa7
#
_cell.length_a   1.000
_cell.length_b   1.000
_cell.length_c   1.000
_cell.angle_alpha   90.00
_cell.angle_beta   90.00
_cell.angle_gamma   90.00
#
_symmetry.space_group_name_H-M   'P 1'
#
loop_
_entity.id
_entity.type
_entity.pdbx_description
1 polymer ?
#
loop_
_entity_poly.entity_id
_entity_poly.type
_entity_poly.pdbx_seq_one_letter_code
_entity_poly.pdbx_strand_id
1 'polypeptide(L)'
;MANIKVDGKLIEVPDYFTLMQAAEAAGAEIPRFCYHERLSVAGNCRMCLIEVKGGPPKPQASCAMGVRDLRPGPNGEPPEIFTNTPMVKKAREGVMEFLLINHPLDCPICDQGGECDLQDQAMAYGVDSSRFAENKRAVEDKYMGPLVKTSMNRCIQCTRCVRFTTEVAGITELGAIGRGEDLEITTYLEQALSSELSGNVVDLCPVGALTSKPYAFQARPWELTKTETIDVMDALGSNIRVDSRGREVMRILPRVNDAINEEWISDKTRHVWDGLKSQRLDRPYVRVNGKLRPASWDEAFAALAAAVKASGMGNRIGAIAGDLAAVEDMYALKALMTAMGSGMTDVRPPMSGIDPSMPRAAYLFNPTIAGIDEADAILIVGSNPRKEAPVLNARIRRAWRQRGVPIGVIGDHADLTYPYEYLGNDISDLARVAAGQGFGEKLKAAKKPLVIVGEGAVSHGAAWNKQIGRDVIALASKAALLGEAAEGWNGYAMLHNAASRVGGIDIGFVPHDGGVCSADQVKAAGEGKLDVLFLLGADEYDTRAMGKAFVVYIGTHGDAGAHRADVILPAAAYTEKSGTYVNTEGRVQVTERAVFPPGEAKEDWAIIRALSAVLGMPLPFNSLRDLRKAMYADFPHLAQIDQIAPADIAGTRELANRTTKTESARLTSPIADFYMTNPIARASAIMAECSQLQAGLKQAAE
;
A
#
# COMPACT_ATOMS: atom_id res chain seq x y z
N MET A 1 -27.24 19.95 11.19
CA MET A 1 -26.99 19.47 12.58
C MET A 1 -28.33 19.20 13.23
N ALA A 2 -28.45 18.14 14.01
CA ALA A 2 -29.66 17.76 14.75
C ALA A 2 -29.31 17.43 16.19
N ASN A 3 -30.21 17.81 17.11
CA ASN A 3 -30.11 17.47 18.53
C ASN A 3 -30.79 16.12 18.79
N ILE A 4 -30.11 15.21 19.46
CA ILE A 4 -30.61 13.91 19.87
C ILE A 4 -30.18 13.61 21.31
N LYS A 5 -31.00 12.90 22.05
CA LYS A 5 -30.62 12.33 23.37
C LYS A 5 -30.30 10.85 23.19
N VAL A 6 -29.17 10.43 23.78
CA VAL A 6 -28.75 9.04 23.85
C VAL A 6 -28.58 8.68 25.33
N ASP A 7 -29.39 7.75 25.80
CA ASP A 7 -29.42 7.34 27.23
C ASP A 7 -29.47 8.54 28.19
N GLY A 8 -30.27 9.57 27.86
CA GLY A 8 -30.40 10.80 28.62
C GLY A 8 -29.37 11.90 28.32
N LYS A 9 -28.27 11.61 27.63
CA LYS A 9 -27.25 12.60 27.26
C LYS A 9 -27.62 13.31 25.94
N LEU A 10 -27.74 14.64 26.00
CA LEU A 10 -28.00 15.46 24.82
C LEU A 10 -26.72 15.69 24.04
N ILE A 11 -26.75 15.44 22.72
CA ILE A 11 -25.66 15.69 21.79
C ILE A 11 -26.17 16.35 20.51
N GLU A 12 -25.30 17.07 19.83
CA GLU A 12 -25.53 17.61 18.49
C GLU A 12 -24.73 16.82 17.47
N VAL A 13 -25.38 16.28 16.43
CA VAL A 13 -24.76 15.48 15.39
C VAL A 13 -25.25 15.91 14.02
N PRO A 14 -24.54 15.55 12.93
CA PRO A 14 -25.08 15.68 11.57
C PRO A 14 -26.40 14.93 11.42
N ASP A 15 -27.38 15.52 10.77
CA ASP A 15 -28.72 14.94 10.57
C ASP A 15 -28.72 13.69 9.67
N TYR A 16 -27.68 13.53 8.84
CA TYR A 16 -27.47 12.35 8.00
C TYR A 16 -26.85 11.15 8.74
N PHE A 17 -26.45 11.31 10.01
CA PHE A 17 -25.94 10.19 10.80
C PHE A 17 -27.00 9.12 11.00
N THR A 18 -26.57 7.86 11.02
CA THR A 18 -27.36 6.75 11.53
C THR A 18 -27.47 6.85 13.04
N LEU A 19 -28.51 6.20 13.64
CA LEU A 19 -28.64 6.17 15.10
C LEU A 19 -27.46 5.47 15.76
N MET A 20 -26.81 4.52 15.08
CA MET A 20 -25.58 3.89 15.54
C MET A 20 -24.44 4.90 15.65
N GLN A 21 -24.19 5.69 14.62
CA GLN A 21 -23.16 6.74 14.62
C GLN A 21 -23.45 7.82 15.67
N ALA A 22 -24.71 8.18 15.85
CA ALA A 22 -25.11 9.11 16.92
C ALA A 22 -24.86 8.51 18.30
N ALA A 23 -25.15 7.23 18.53
CA ALA A 23 -24.89 6.54 19.78
C ALA A 23 -23.38 6.49 20.11
N GLU A 24 -22.56 6.17 19.12
CA GLU A 24 -21.09 6.17 19.27
C GLU A 24 -20.54 7.58 19.56
N ALA A 25 -21.06 8.62 18.90
CA ALA A 25 -20.71 10.02 19.19
C ALA A 25 -21.06 10.43 20.63
N ALA A 26 -22.10 9.83 21.24
CA ALA A 26 -22.44 9.99 22.62
C ALA A 26 -21.55 9.20 23.59
N GLY A 27 -20.73 8.28 23.08
CA GLY A 27 -19.89 7.36 23.86
C GLY A 27 -20.59 6.05 24.23
N ALA A 28 -21.73 5.72 23.59
CA ALA A 28 -22.42 4.45 23.80
C ALA A 28 -21.92 3.39 22.78
N GLU A 29 -21.54 2.22 23.27
CA GLU A 29 -21.12 1.11 22.44
C GLU A 29 -22.34 0.34 21.90
N ILE A 30 -22.37 0.13 20.59
CA ILE A 30 -23.41 -0.63 19.88
C ILE A 30 -22.82 -1.89 19.27
N PRO A 31 -23.18 -3.09 19.73
CA PRO A 31 -22.71 -4.34 19.15
C PRO A 31 -23.23 -4.52 17.73
N ARG A 32 -22.39 -5.10 16.84
CA ARG A 32 -22.70 -5.30 15.42
C ARG A 32 -21.90 -6.42 14.77
N PHE A 33 -22.42 -7.02 13.73
CA PHE A 33 -21.71 -7.97 12.88
C PHE A 33 -21.76 -7.59 11.39
N CYS A 34 -22.95 -7.25 10.85
CA CYS A 34 -23.07 -6.97 9.42
C CYS A 34 -22.65 -5.54 9.04
N TYR A 35 -22.80 -4.56 9.95
CA TYR A 35 -22.43 -3.18 9.68
C TYR A 35 -20.91 -3.01 9.63
N HIS A 36 -20.46 -2.20 8.70
CA HIS A 36 -19.08 -1.75 8.56
C HIS A 36 -19.07 -0.34 7.95
N GLU A 37 -18.22 0.56 8.46
CA GLU A 37 -18.19 1.98 8.10
C GLU A 37 -17.99 2.23 6.60
N ARG A 38 -17.23 1.35 5.95
CA ARG A 38 -16.82 1.50 4.54
C ARG A 38 -17.73 0.75 3.57
N LEU A 39 -18.73 0.02 4.06
CA LEU A 39 -19.63 -0.80 3.24
C LEU A 39 -21.06 -0.31 3.36
N SER A 40 -21.89 -0.61 2.36
CA SER A 40 -23.33 -0.34 2.41
C SER A 40 -24.00 -1.05 3.59
N VAL A 41 -25.09 -0.49 4.10
CA VAL A 41 -25.82 -1.05 5.23
C VAL A 41 -26.60 -2.30 4.78
N ALA A 42 -26.28 -3.47 5.39
CA ALA A 42 -27.02 -4.71 5.16
C ALA A 42 -28.23 -4.87 6.07
N GLY A 43 -28.11 -4.45 7.35
CA GLY A 43 -29.20 -4.49 8.34
C GLY A 43 -29.72 -5.89 8.69
N ASN A 44 -28.97 -6.95 8.39
CA ASN A 44 -29.43 -8.37 8.46
C ASN A 44 -29.09 -9.06 9.78
N CYS A 45 -28.01 -8.72 10.50
CA CYS A 45 -27.62 -9.41 11.74
C CYS A 45 -28.50 -9.06 12.94
N ARG A 46 -29.10 -7.87 12.96
CA ARG A 46 -29.97 -7.37 14.05
C ARG A 46 -29.28 -7.23 15.41
N MET A 47 -27.98 -7.34 15.52
CA MET A 47 -27.30 -7.17 16.82
C MET A 47 -27.32 -5.73 17.33
N CYS A 48 -27.41 -4.74 16.42
CA CYS A 48 -27.42 -3.31 16.73
C CYS A 48 -28.78 -2.73 17.21
N LEU A 49 -29.68 -3.58 17.74
CA LEU A 49 -31.00 -3.15 18.19
C LEU A 49 -30.92 -2.15 19.34
N ILE A 50 -31.76 -1.12 19.26
CA ILE A 50 -31.98 -0.06 20.29
C ILE A 50 -33.45 0.20 20.45
N GLU A 51 -33.82 0.94 21.52
CA GLU A 51 -35.18 1.44 21.75
C GLU A 51 -35.26 2.91 21.35
N VAL A 52 -36.38 3.30 20.71
CA VAL A 52 -36.67 4.70 20.34
C VAL A 52 -37.85 5.17 21.17
N LYS A 53 -37.67 6.25 21.96
CA LYS A 53 -38.73 6.83 22.79
C LYS A 53 -39.91 7.31 21.94
N GLY A 54 -41.12 6.86 22.28
CA GLY A 54 -42.30 7.19 21.47
C GLY A 54 -42.37 6.53 20.12
N GLY A 55 -41.45 5.65 19.81
CA GLY A 55 -41.42 4.84 18.60
C GLY A 55 -42.29 3.58 18.68
N PRO A 56 -42.16 2.65 17.72
CA PRO A 56 -42.85 1.36 17.77
C PRO A 56 -42.50 0.56 19.03
N PRO A 57 -43.42 -0.26 19.58
CA PRO A 57 -43.16 -1.06 20.79
C PRO A 57 -42.27 -2.29 20.52
N LYS A 58 -41.22 -2.12 19.72
CA LYS A 58 -40.22 -3.12 19.36
C LYS A 58 -38.88 -2.46 19.09
N PRO A 59 -37.75 -3.15 19.35
CA PRO A 59 -36.44 -2.60 19.10
C PRO A 59 -36.21 -2.30 17.60
N GLN A 60 -35.43 -1.25 17.33
CA GLN A 60 -35.10 -0.80 15.98
C GLN A 60 -33.63 -1.03 15.66
N ALA A 61 -33.30 -1.29 14.39
CA ALA A 61 -31.92 -1.46 13.95
C ALA A 61 -31.22 -0.11 13.78
N SER A 62 -30.34 0.25 14.71
CA SER A 62 -29.66 1.55 14.72
C SER A 62 -28.76 1.83 13.50
N CYS A 63 -28.26 0.77 12.87
CA CYS A 63 -27.44 0.91 11.65
C CYS A 63 -28.24 1.33 10.40
N ALA A 64 -29.55 1.12 10.40
CA ALA A 64 -30.42 1.33 9.23
C ALA A 64 -31.39 2.51 9.38
N MET A 65 -31.45 3.13 10.54
CA MET A 65 -32.27 4.33 10.80
C MET A 65 -31.38 5.57 10.93
N GLY A 66 -31.79 6.67 10.30
CA GLY A 66 -31.14 7.96 10.40
C GLY A 66 -31.68 8.83 11.55
N VAL A 67 -30.86 9.75 12.03
CA VAL A 67 -31.27 10.77 13.01
C VAL A 67 -32.48 11.60 12.48
N ARG A 68 -32.47 11.94 11.18
CA ARG A 68 -33.55 12.67 10.48
C ARG A 68 -34.88 11.92 10.44
N ASP A 69 -34.88 10.60 10.66
CA ASP A 69 -36.09 9.77 10.62
C ASP A 69 -36.85 9.82 11.95
N LEU A 70 -36.23 10.37 13.01
CA LEU A 70 -36.81 10.48 14.32
C LEU A 70 -37.72 11.71 14.41
N ARG A 71 -38.81 11.59 15.16
CA ARG A 71 -39.74 12.72 15.47
C ARG A 71 -39.41 13.32 16.80
N PRO A 72 -39.45 14.66 16.93
CA PRO A 72 -39.42 15.35 18.21
C PRO A 72 -40.53 14.86 19.15
N GLY A 73 -40.30 14.97 20.45
CA GLY A 73 -41.30 14.70 21.44
C GLY A 73 -42.52 15.66 21.35
N PRO A 74 -43.63 15.37 22.06
CA PRO A 74 -44.88 16.12 21.94
C PRO A 74 -44.77 17.63 22.23
N ASN A 75 -43.80 18.03 23.04
CA ASN A 75 -43.54 19.44 23.38
C ASN A 75 -42.32 20.02 22.62
N GLY A 76 -41.86 19.36 21.53
CA GLY A 76 -40.69 19.78 20.79
C GLY A 76 -39.37 19.36 21.41
N GLU A 77 -39.37 18.41 22.35
CA GLU A 77 -38.12 17.89 22.94
C GLU A 77 -37.31 17.12 21.87
N PRO A 78 -35.97 17.17 21.97
CA PRO A 78 -35.11 16.35 21.13
C PRO A 78 -35.49 14.86 21.18
N PRO A 79 -35.50 14.14 20.05
CA PRO A 79 -35.76 12.72 20.07
C PRO A 79 -34.77 11.98 20.95
N GLU A 80 -35.20 10.89 21.57
CA GLU A 80 -34.39 10.13 22.51
C GLU A 80 -34.33 8.65 22.15
N ILE A 81 -33.14 8.09 22.22
CA ILE A 81 -32.88 6.65 22.02
C ILE A 81 -32.22 6.06 23.26
N PHE A 82 -32.49 4.78 23.48
CA PHE A 82 -31.93 4.02 24.60
C PHE A 82 -31.18 2.80 24.09
N THR A 83 -29.95 2.63 24.56
CA THR A 83 -29.04 1.55 24.11
C THR A 83 -28.98 0.38 25.09
N ASN A 84 -29.50 0.52 26.30
CA ASN A 84 -29.30 -0.45 27.41
C ASN A 84 -30.55 -0.69 28.29
N THR A 85 -31.75 -0.69 27.69
CA THR A 85 -32.98 -1.06 28.41
C THR A 85 -33.12 -2.57 28.59
N PRO A 86 -33.97 -3.05 29.51
CA PRO A 86 -34.30 -4.49 29.62
C PRO A 86 -34.80 -5.09 28.30
N MET A 87 -35.56 -4.33 27.50
CA MET A 87 -36.06 -4.75 26.21
C MET A 87 -34.90 -4.94 25.22
N VAL A 88 -33.96 -3.97 25.16
CA VAL A 88 -32.78 -4.04 24.29
C VAL A 88 -31.88 -5.20 24.67
N LYS A 89 -31.61 -5.40 25.96
CA LYS A 89 -30.82 -6.55 26.47
C LYS A 89 -31.43 -7.86 26.03
N LYS A 90 -32.73 -8.07 26.28
CA LYS A 90 -33.43 -9.28 25.92
C LYS A 90 -33.43 -9.54 24.39
N ALA A 91 -33.55 -8.48 23.60
CA ALA A 91 -33.49 -8.59 22.15
C ALA A 91 -32.10 -9.02 21.66
N ARG A 92 -31.00 -8.45 22.20
CA ARG A 92 -29.62 -8.83 21.87
C ARG A 92 -29.28 -10.24 22.32
N GLU A 93 -29.72 -10.67 23.51
CA GLU A 93 -29.63 -12.08 23.95
C GLU A 93 -30.27 -13.05 22.94
N GLY A 94 -31.49 -12.73 22.47
CA GLY A 94 -32.18 -13.55 21.46
C GLY A 94 -31.46 -13.56 20.12
N VAL A 95 -30.87 -12.44 19.67
CA VAL A 95 -30.07 -12.39 18.45
C VAL A 95 -28.81 -13.24 18.59
N MET A 96 -28.10 -13.14 19.72
CA MET A 96 -26.93 -13.98 19.99
C MET A 96 -27.29 -15.47 19.98
N GLU A 97 -28.41 -15.85 20.57
CA GLU A 97 -28.90 -17.22 20.53
C GLU A 97 -29.10 -17.71 19.08
N PHE A 98 -29.74 -16.92 18.20
CA PHE A 98 -29.89 -17.23 16.79
C PHE A 98 -28.56 -17.40 16.06
N LEU A 99 -27.58 -16.54 16.30
CA LEU A 99 -26.27 -16.62 15.67
C LEU A 99 -25.47 -17.86 16.12
N LEU A 100 -25.70 -18.32 17.36
CA LEU A 100 -25.00 -19.46 17.95
C LEU A 100 -25.67 -20.83 17.66
N ILE A 101 -26.95 -20.87 17.27
CA ILE A 101 -27.69 -22.11 17.01
C ILE A 101 -26.89 -23.05 16.08
N ASN A 102 -26.51 -22.59 14.93
CA ASN A 102 -25.77 -23.34 13.92
C ASN A 102 -24.26 -23.19 13.98
N HIS A 103 -23.75 -22.28 14.85
CA HIS A 103 -22.31 -22.08 14.96
C HIS A 103 -21.61 -23.27 15.62
N PRO A 104 -20.56 -23.86 15.00
CA PRO A 104 -19.89 -25.05 15.56
C PRO A 104 -19.08 -24.71 16.80
N LEU A 105 -18.84 -25.69 17.68
CA LEU A 105 -18.00 -25.56 18.88
C LEU A 105 -16.51 -25.68 18.55
N ASP A 106 -16.03 -24.94 17.56
CA ASP A 106 -14.72 -25.07 16.96
C ASP A 106 -13.67 -24.09 17.53
N CYS A 107 -13.97 -23.28 18.55
CA CYS A 107 -13.05 -22.26 19.06
C CYS A 107 -11.63 -22.78 19.32
N PRO A 108 -11.42 -24.00 19.87
CA PRO A 108 -10.07 -24.54 20.10
C PRO A 108 -9.25 -24.77 18.83
N ILE A 109 -9.89 -25.03 17.69
CA ILE A 109 -9.26 -25.28 16.38
C ILE A 109 -9.50 -24.15 15.37
N CYS A 110 -10.17 -23.09 15.76
CA CYS A 110 -10.47 -21.95 14.90
C CYS A 110 -9.34 -20.92 14.96
N ASP A 111 -8.80 -20.52 13.79
CA ASP A 111 -7.73 -19.51 13.72
C ASP A 111 -8.17 -18.11 14.20
N GLN A 112 -9.50 -17.84 14.25
CA GLN A 112 -10.05 -16.60 14.81
C GLN A 112 -10.12 -16.62 16.35
N GLY A 113 -9.88 -17.75 17.02
CA GLY A 113 -9.99 -17.89 18.47
C GLY A 113 -9.09 -16.91 19.23
N GLY A 114 -9.67 -16.06 20.09
CA GLY A 114 -8.99 -15.01 20.86
C GLY A 114 -8.98 -13.62 20.20
N GLU A 115 -9.51 -13.49 18.98
CA GLU A 115 -9.72 -12.23 18.26
C GLU A 115 -11.04 -12.27 17.43
N CYS A 116 -12.06 -12.92 17.97
CA CYS A 116 -13.32 -13.19 17.28
C CYS A 116 -14.46 -12.33 17.83
N ASP A 117 -15.03 -11.47 16.98
CA ASP A 117 -16.15 -10.62 17.37
C ASP A 117 -17.33 -11.42 17.94
N LEU A 118 -17.59 -12.63 17.41
CA LEU A 118 -18.68 -13.47 17.89
C LEU A 118 -18.41 -14.00 19.32
N GLN A 119 -17.16 -14.37 19.64
CA GLN A 119 -16.78 -14.78 21.00
C GLN A 119 -16.98 -13.62 21.98
N ASP A 120 -16.43 -12.44 21.64
CA ASP A 120 -16.46 -11.29 22.54
C ASP A 120 -17.89 -10.79 22.77
N GLN A 121 -18.69 -10.72 21.69
CA GLN A 121 -20.10 -10.30 21.82
C GLN A 121 -20.97 -11.36 22.46
N ALA A 122 -20.67 -12.66 22.30
CA ALA A 122 -21.38 -13.75 23.00
C ALA A 122 -21.15 -13.65 24.52
N MET A 123 -19.93 -13.32 24.96
CA MET A 123 -19.62 -13.11 26.37
C MET A 123 -20.26 -11.86 26.93
N ALA A 124 -20.30 -10.76 26.15
CA ALA A 124 -20.85 -9.48 26.62
C ALA A 124 -22.38 -9.39 26.62
N TYR A 125 -23.04 -10.05 25.66
CA TYR A 125 -24.47 -9.89 25.39
C TYR A 125 -25.25 -11.20 25.31
N GLY A 126 -24.61 -12.36 25.36
CA GLY A 126 -25.26 -13.67 25.29
C GLY A 126 -25.72 -14.20 26.65
N VAL A 127 -26.26 -15.41 26.64
CA VAL A 127 -26.61 -16.19 27.84
C VAL A 127 -25.60 -17.34 28.01
N ASP A 128 -25.55 -17.90 29.21
CA ASP A 128 -24.57 -18.94 29.61
C ASP A 128 -24.97 -20.36 29.23
N SER A 129 -26.16 -20.54 28.61
CA SER A 129 -26.73 -21.84 28.28
C SER A 129 -27.38 -21.85 26.90
N SER A 130 -27.50 -23.06 26.31
CA SER A 130 -28.19 -23.27 25.04
C SER A 130 -29.47 -24.09 25.25
N ARG A 131 -30.57 -23.68 24.61
CA ARG A 131 -31.82 -24.41 24.54
C ARG A 131 -31.93 -25.27 23.27
N PHE A 132 -30.98 -25.14 22.37
CA PHE A 132 -30.99 -25.83 21.07
C PHE A 132 -30.50 -27.26 21.23
N ALA A 133 -31.37 -28.21 20.85
CA ALA A 133 -31.12 -29.64 20.99
C ALA A 133 -31.08 -30.39 19.64
N GLU A 134 -31.26 -29.67 18.53
CA GLU A 134 -31.20 -30.21 17.17
C GLU A 134 -29.79 -30.28 16.62
N ASN A 135 -29.60 -30.97 15.50
CA ASN A 135 -28.32 -31.01 14.81
C ASN A 135 -28.00 -29.63 14.19
N LYS A 136 -26.74 -29.20 14.32
CA LYS A 136 -26.25 -27.98 13.67
C LYS A 136 -26.15 -28.19 12.16
N ARG A 137 -26.39 -27.13 11.40
CA ARG A 137 -26.23 -27.10 9.95
C ARG A 137 -24.81 -27.50 9.54
N ALA A 138 -24.70 -28.30 8.48
CA ALA A 138 -23.44 -28.63 7.83
C ALA A 138 -23.35 -27.92 6.45
N VAL A 139 -22.27 -27.21 6.20
CA VAL A 139 -22.02 -26.51 4.94
C VAL A 139 -20.64 -26.91 4.44
N GLU A 140 -20.53 -27.21 3.15
CA GLU A 140 -19.27 -27.56 2.52
C GLU A 140 -18.35 -26.34 2.41
N ASP A 141 -17.05 -26.56 2.65
CA ASP A 141 -16.05 -25.53 2.47
C ASP A 141 -15.85 -25.22 0.99
N LYS A 142 -15.61 -23.96 0.66
CA LYS A 142 -15.48 -23.46 -0.71
C LYS A 142 -14.03 -23.15 -1.05
N TYR A 143 -13.63 -23.38 -2.29
CA TYR A 143 -12.33 -22.93 -2.78
C TYR A 143 -12.37 -21.42 -3.05
N MET A 144 -11.43 -20.67 -2.46
CA MET A 144 -11.28 -19.20 -2.63
C MET A 144 -9.85 -18.78 -3.01
N GLY A 145 -9.04 -19.70 -3.52
CA GLY A 145 -7.66 -19.41 -3.95
C GLY A 145 -6.59 -19.73 -2.90
N PRO A 146 -5.36 -19.22 -3.10
CA PRO A 146 -4.23 -19.53 -2.24
C PRO A 146 -4.22 -18.74 -0.92
N LEU A 147 -4.93 -17.60 -0.83
CA LEU A 147 -4.83 -16.68 0.29
C LEU A 147 -5.89 -16.89 1.37
N VAL A 148 -7.08 -17.35 0.99
CA VAL A 148 -8.24 -17.44 1.89
C VAL A 148 -8.59 -18.90 2.15
N LYS A 149 -8.56 -19.29 3.44
CA LYS A 149 -9.07 -20.57 3.93
C LYS A 149 -10.52 -20.39 4.36
N THR A 150 -11.37 -21.34 4.00
CA THR A 150 -12.79 -21.35 4.35
C THR A 150 -13.08 -22.36 5.45
N SER A 151 -14.08 -22.07 6.27
CA SER A 151 -14.74 -22.96 7.23
C SER A 151 -16.19 -22.51 7.32
N MET A 152 -16.98 -22.88 6.30
CA MET A 152 -18.27 -22.26 6.05
C MET A 152 -19.34 -22.59 7.09
N ASN A 153 -19.18 -23.67 7.87
CA ASN A 153 -20.01 -23.94 9.04
C ASN A 153 -19.98 -22.78 10.09
N ARG A 154 -18.88 -21.99 10.11
CA ARG A 154 -18.71 -20.85 11.04
C ARG A 154 -19.33 -19.57 10.53
N CYS A 155 -19.80 -19.55 9.27
CA CYS A 155 -20.36 -18.34 8.65
C CYS A 155 -21.68 -17.93 9.30
N ILE A 156 -21.80 -16.65 9.69
CA ILE A 156 -23.01 -16.04 10.25
C ILE A 156 -23.80 -15.20 9.24
N GLN A 157 -23.54 -15.39 7.97
CA GLN A 157 -24.19 -14.74 6.82
C GLN A 157 -24.29 -13.20 6.91
N CYS A 158 -23.28 -12.56 7.48
CA CYS A 158 -23.23 -11.10 7.65
C CYS A 158 -23.06 -10.33 6.33
N THR A 159 -22.67 -11.01 5.25
CA THR A 159 -22.44 -10.48 3.90
C THR A 159 -21.34 -9.41 3.76
N ARG A 160 -20.50 -9.17 4.76
CA ARG A 160 -19.39 -8.20 4.66
C ARG A 160 -18.45 -8.53 3.49
N CYS A 161 -18.08 -9.82 3.33
CA CYS A 161 -17.19 -10.27 2.25
C CYS A 161 -17.79 -10.03 0.85
N VAL A 162 -19.07 -10.35 0.65
CA VAL A 162 -19.77 -10.11 -0.62
C VAL A 162 -19.84 -8.63 -0.96
N ARG A 163 -20.18 -7.79 0.02
CA ARG A 163 -20.21 -6.33 -0.17
C ARG A 163 -18.83 -5.76 -0.44
N PHE A 164 -17.80 -6.24 0.24
CA PHE A 164 -16.42 -5.80 0.01
C PHE A 164 -15.96 -6.12 -1.41
N THR A 165 -16.12 -7.37 -1.87
CA THR A 165 -15.69 -7.76 -3.21
C THR A 165 -16.40 -6.95 -4.29
N THR A 166 -17.69 -6.67 -4.11
CA THR A 166 -18.48 -5.88 -5.06
C THR A 166 -18.23 -4.38 -4.97
N GLU A 167 -18.12 -3.83 -3.76
CA GLU A 167 -18.12 -2.38 -3.53
C GLU A 167 -16.72 -1.78 -3.56
N VAL A 168 -15.76 -2.42 -2.90
CA VAL A 168 -14.39 -1.94 -2.73
C VAL A 168 -13.47 -2.54 -3.78
N ALA A 169 -13.37 -3.87 -3.83
CA ALA A 169 -12.52 -4.56 -4.80
C ALA A 169 -13.04 -4.44 -6.24
N GLY A 170 -14.36 -4.34 -6.41
CA GLY A 170 -14.99 -4.15 -7.71
C GLY A 170 -15.12 -5.41 -8.56
N ILE A 171 -15.05 -6.58 -7.93
CA ILE A 171 -15.14 -7.88 -8.57
C ILE A 171 -16.26 -8.67 -7.92
N THR A 172 -17.24 -9.15 -8.71
CA THR A 172 -18.41 -9.86 -8.23
C THR A 172 -18.18 -11.38 -8.20
N GLU A 173 -17.14 -11.81 -7.51
CA GLU A 173 -16.75 -13.22 -7.42
C GLU A 173 -17.44 -13.96 -6.26
N LEU A 174 -17.84 -13.23 -5.21
CA LEU A 174 -18.59 -13.77 -4.10
C LEU A 174 -20.08 -13.42 -4.22
N GLY A 175 -20.90 -14.39 -3.93
CA GLY A 175 -22.34 -14.23 -3.89
C GLY A 175 -22.97 -15.01 -2.73
N ALA A 176 -24.30 -14.93 -2.63
CA ALA A 176 -25.09 -15.69 -1.68
C ALA A 176 -26.13 -16.50 -2.43
N ILE A 177 -26.22 -17.79 -2.11
CA ILE A 177 -27.23 -18.70 -2.65
C ILE A 177 -28.12 -19.20 -1.51
N GLY A 178 -29.35 -19.66 -1.82
CA GLY A 178 -30.30 -20.08 -0.81
C GLY A 178 -30.93 -18.91 -0.04
N ARG A 179 -31.63 -19.23 1.05
CA ARG A 179 -32.28 -18.25 1.93
C ARG A 179 -32.48 -18.82 3.34
N GLY A 180 -32.70 -17.93 4.32
CA GLY A 180 -32.88 -18.36 5.72
C GLY A 180 -31.63 -19.04 6.26
N GLU A 181 -31.79 -20.17 6.92
CA GLU A 181 -30.66 -20.95 7.44
C GLU A 181 -29.83 -21.63 6.34
N ASP A 182 -30.44 -21.88 5.17
CA ASP A 182 -29.77 -22.46 4.00
C ASP A 182 -29.02 -21.40 3.16
N LEU A 183 -28.93 -20.17 3.63
CA LEU A 183 -28.13 -19.15 2.95
C LEU A 183 -26.64 -19.50 3.04
N GLU A 184 -26.00 -19.65 1.89
CA GLU A 184 -24.57 -19.92 1.79
C GLU A 184 -23.84 -18.81 1.02
N ILE A 185 -22.67 -18.42 1.52
CA ILE A 185 -21.73 -17.57 0.78
C ILE A 185 -20.83 -18.47 -0.03
N THR A 186 -20.74 -18.21 -1.33
CA THR A 186 -19.98 -19.05 -2.26
C THR A 186 -19.35 -18.20 -3.37
N THR A 187 -18.36 -18.77 -4.05
CA THR A 187 -17.81 -18.24 -5.29
C THR A 187 -18.60 -18.76 -6.49
N TYR A 188 -18.54 -18.02 -7.60
CA TYR A 188 -19.13 -18.50 -8.86
C TYR A 188 -18.26 -19.64 -9.40
N LEU A 189 -18.85 -20.81 -9.62
CA LEU A 189 -18.21 -22.03 -10.14
C LEU A 189 -16.89 -22.40 -9.42
N GLU A 190 -16.80 -22.16 -8.13
CA GLU A 190 -15.62 -22.46 -7.30
C GLU A 190 -14.32 -21.79 -7.80
N GLN A 191 -14.43 -20.65 -8.46
CA GLN A 191 -13.27 -19.89 -8.90
C GLN A 191 -12.57 -19.20 -7.71
N ALA A 192 -11.26 -19.10 -7.81
CA ALA A 192 -10.47 -18.34 -6.85
C ALA A 192 -10.80 -16.85 -6.90
N LEU A 193 -10.64 -16.15 -5.78
CA LEU A 193 -10.69 -14.69 -5.75
C LEU A 193 -9.50 -14.12 -6.53
N SER A 194 -9.75 -13.22 -7.47
CA SER A 194 -8.75 -12.70 -8.40
C SER A 194 -8.31 -11.26 -8.09
N SER A 195 -8.94 -10.59 -7.10
CA SER A 195 -8.60 -9.23 -6.72
C SER A 195 -7.26 -9.15 -6.02
N GLU A 196 -6.50 -8.11 -6.29
CA GLU A 196 -5.28 -7.73 -5.58
C GLU A 196 -5.52 -7.28 -4.12
N LEU A 197 -6.81 -7.22 -3.72
CA LEU A 197 -7.29 -6.87 -2.37
C LEU A 197 -8.01 -8.03 -1.67
N SER A 198 -8.00 -9.23 -2.25
CA SER A 198 -8.83 -10.36 -1.78
C SER A 198 -8.57 -10.75 -0.33
N GLY A 199 -7.35 -10.60 0.17
CA GLY A 199 -6.99 -10.91 1.56
C GLY A 199 -7.72 -10.08 2.62
N ASN A 200 -8.29 -8.92 2.26
CA ASN A 200 -9.05 -8.09 3.21
C ASN A 200 -10.35 -8.74 3.70
N VAL A 201 -10.87 -9.76 3.00
CA VAL A 201 -12.05 -10.50 3.48
C VAL A 201 -11.78 -11.24 4.79
N VAL A 202 -10.51 -11.52 5.11
CA VAL A 202 -10.09 -12.16 6.36
C VAL A 202 -10.35 -11.24 7.55
N ASP A 203 -9.95 -9.96 7.46
CA ASP A 203 -10.16 -9.00 8.55
C ASP A 203 -11.64 -8.58 8.67
N LEU A 204 -12.34 -8.54 7.52
CA LEU A 204 -13.76 -8.19 7.48
C LEU A 204 -14.66 -9.26 8.07
N CYS A 205 -14.23 -10.53 8.03
CA CYS A 205 -15.02 -11.64 8.54
C CYS A 205 -15.03 -11.61 10.07
N PRO A 206 -16.21 -11.37 10.71
CA PRO A 206 -16.28 -11.23 12.17
C PRO A 206 -16.14 -12.57 12.91
N VAL A 207 -15.97 -13.66 12.16
CA VAL A 207 -15.86 -15.04 12.65
C VAL A 207 -14.78 -15.81 11.89
N GLY A 208 -14.42 -16.99 12.33
CA GLY A 208 -13.42 -17.84 11.67
C GLY A 208 -13.90 -18.58 10.42
N ALA A 209 -14.88 -18.02 9.69
CA ALA A 209 -15.36 -18.61 8.44
C ALA A 209 -14.40 -18.35 7.27
N LEU A 210 -13.78 -17.16 7.21
CA LEU A 210 -12.75 -16.79 6.25
C LEU A 210 -11.51 -16.40 7.05
N THR A 211 -10.41 -17.14 6.87
CA THR A 211 -9.14 -16.91 7.57
C THR A 211 -7.97 -16.94 6.59
N SER A 212 -6.82 -16.43 6.99
CA SER A 212 -5.62 -16.47 6.15
C SER A 212 -5.13 -17.91 5.99
N LYS A 213 -5.14 -18.43 4.75
CA LYS A 213 -4.69 -19.79 4.44
C LYS A 213 -3.19 -19.98 4.74
N PRO A 214 -2.30 -19.05 4.38
CA PRO A 214 -0.87 -19.17 4.70
C PRO A 214 -0.56 -19.14 6.20
N TYR A 215 -1.39 -18.47 6.99
CA TYR A 215 -1.23 -18.36 8.45
C TYR A 215 -1.95 -19.46 9.23
N ALA A 216 -2.74 -20.31 8.56
CA ALA A 216 -3.60 -21.30 9.21
C ALA A 216 -2.83 -22.17 10.20
N PHE A 217 -3.30 -22.22 11.46
CA PHE A 217 -2.77 -23.02 12.56
C PHE A 217 -1.32 -22.68 13.00
N GLN A 218 -0.80 -21.49 12.66
CA GLN A 218 0.59 -21.11 12.97
C GLN A 218 0.78 -20.64 14.42
N ALA A 219 -0.09 -19.74 14.89
CA ALA A 219 0.00 -19.16 16.23
C ALA A 219 -1.35 -18.63 16.72
N ARG A 220 -1.44 -18.38 18.03
CA ARG A 220 -2.55 -17.69 18.66
C ARG A 220 -2.25 -16.19 18.82
N PRO A 221 -3.28 -15.30 18.83
CA PRO A 221 -3.06 -13.85 18.89
C PRO A 221 -2.26 -13.39 20.11
N TRP A 222 -2.40 -14.07 21.23
CA TRP A 222 -1.69 -13.75 22.50
C TRP A 222 -0.23 -14.22 22.54
N GLU A 223 0.19 -15.05 21.58
CA GLU A 223 1.59 -15.48 21.43
C GLU A 223 2.43 -14.48 20.64
N LEU A 224 1.78 -13.50 20.03
CA LEU A 224 2.40 -12.60 19.07
C LEU A 224 2.80 -11.27 19.68
N THR A 225 4.00 -10.82 19.33
CA THR A 225 4.44 -9.44 19.54
C THR A 225 3.93 -8.59 18.38
N LYS A 226 3.25 -7.48 18.69
CA LYS A 226 2.61 -6.58 17.72
C LYS A 226 3.47 -5.34 17.55
N THR A 227 3.93 -5.07 16.32
CA THR A 227 4.72 -3.88 15.99
C THR A 227 3.97 -3.07 14.94
N GLU A 228 3.62 -1.83 15.26
CA GLU A 228 3.03 -0.89 14.32
C GLU A 228 4.12 -0.32 13.41
N THR A 229 3.89 -0.33 12.12
CA THR A 229 4.85 0.10 11.11
C THR A 229 4.14 0.51 9.82
N ILE A 230 4.88 0.68 8.73
CA ILE A 230 4.35 1.00 7.41
C ILE A 230 4.78 -0.05 6.37
N ASP A 231 3.99 -0.16 5.32
CA ASP A 231 4.29 -0.95 4.14
C ASP A 231 5.26 -0.22 3.20
N VAL A 232 6.13 -1.01 2.56
CA VAL A 232 7.08 -0.52 1.54
C VAL A 232 6.96 -1.27 0.21
N MET A 233 5.90 -2.09 0.05
CA MET A 233 5.67 -2.90 -1.15
C MET A 233 5.14 -2.07 -2.34
N ASP A 234 4.67 -0.87 -2.08
CA ASP A 234 4.32 0.16 -3.05
C ASP A 234 4.68 1.57 -2.51
N ALA A 235 4.32 2.62 -3.23
CA ALA A 235 4.64 4.00 -2.85
C ALA A 235 3.59 4.69 -1.97
N LEU A 236 2.55 3.98 -1.51
CA LEU A 236 1.50 4.58 -0.67
C LEU A 236 1.91 4.71 0.79
N GLY A 237 2.75 3.80 1.29
CA GLY A 237 3.12 3.74 2.69
C GLY A 237 1.92 3.38 3.57
N SER A 238 1.15 2.37 3.20
CA SER A 238 -0.02 1.89 3.95
C SER A 238 0.37 1.57 5.39
N ASN A 239 -0.47 1.98 6.34
CA ASN A 239 -0.22 1.71 7.75
C ASN A 239 -0.53 0.24 8.05
N ILE A 240 0.44 -0.46 8.62
CA ILE A 240 0.36 -1.89 8.92
C ILE A 240 0.79 -2.20 10.35
N ARG A 241 0.42 -3.40 10.79
CA ARG A 241 0.92 -4.03 11.99
C ARG A 241 1.59 -5.34 11.61
N VAL A 242 2.83 -5.50 12.00
CA VAL A 242 3.59 -6.75 11.86
C VAL A 242 3.47 -7.54 13.14
N ASP A 243 2.90 -8.72 13.05
CA ASP A 243 2.79 -9.66 14.17
C ASP A 243 3.92 -10.71 14.06
N SER A 244 4.76 -10.79 15.08
CA SER A 244 5.94 -11.67 15.12
C SER A 244 5.93 -12.62 16.30
N ARG A 245 6.61 -13.78 16.14
CA ARG A 245 6.89 -14.72 17.23
C ARG A 245 8.37 -15.05 17.25
N GLY A 246 9.06 -14.63 18.31
CA GLY A 246 10.51 -14.75 18.39
C GLY A 246 11.23 -13.94 17.33
N ARG A 247 11.87 -14.60 16.37
CA ARG A 247 12.61 -13.95 15.25
C ARG A 247 11.87 -13.98 13.92
N GLU A 248 10.63 -14.43 13.89
CA GLU A 248 9.90 -14.62 12.64
C GLU A 248 8.67 -13.71 12.56
N VAL A 249 8.49 -13.09 11.40
CA VAL A 249 7.23 -12.45 11.04
C VAL A 249 6.22 -13.55 10.74
N MET A 250 5.08 -13.51 11.41
CA MET A 250 4.02 -14.51 11.30
C MET A 250 2.88 -14.06 10.40
N ARG A 251 2.52 -12.78 10.45
CA ARG A 251 1.48 -12.17 9.61
C ARG A 251 1.61 -10.66 9.59
N ILE A 252 0.97 -10.04 8.59
CA ILE A 252 0.86 -8.59 8.44
C ILE A 252 -0.62 -8.24 8.34
N LEU A 253 -1.07 -7.27 9.13
CA LEU A 253 -2.45 -6.80 9.20
C LEU A 253 -2.53 -5.30 8.93
N PRO A 254 -3.66 -4.79 8.40
CA PRO A 254 -3.85 -3.35 8.24
C PRO A 254 -3.98 -2.66 9.60
N ARG A 255 -3.59 -1.40 9.62
CA ARG A 255 -3.89 -0.43 10.67
C ARG A 255 -4.64 0.73 10.04
N VAL A 256 -5.70 1.19 10.70
CA VAL A 256 -6.58 2.24 10.17
C VAL A 256 -5.82 3.55 9.98
N ASN A 257 -5.87 4.10 8.76
CA ASN A 257 -5.44 5.45 8.43
C ASN A 257 -6.30 6.03 7.30
N ASP A 258 -7.25 6.90 7.64
CA ASP A 258 -8.20 7.48 6.70
C ASP A 258 -7.53 8.29 5.58
N ALA A 259 -6.38 8.87 5.86
CA ALA A 259 -5.64 9.68 4.88
C ALA A 259 -4.94 8.83 3.82
N ILE A 260 -4.56 7.59 4.12
CA ILE A 260 -3.74 6.73 3.23
C ILE A 260 -4.54 5.51 2.76
N ASN A 261 -4.62 4.50 3.61
CA ASN A 261 -5.11 3.16 3.26
C ASN A 261 -6.49 2.83 3.82
N GLU A 262 -7.11 3.71 4.59
CA GLU A 262 -8.33 3.40 5.34
C GLU A 262 -8.12 2.16 6.24
N GLU A 263 -8.78 1.05 5.91
CA GLU A 263 -8.67 -0.24 6.60
C GLU A 263 -8.12 -1.34 5.67
N TRP A 264 -7.66 -0.96 4.48
CA TRP A 264 -7.30 -1.90 3.43
C TRP A 264 -5.79 -1.98 3.22
N ILE A 265 -5.30 -3.19 2.91
CA ILE A 265 -3.95 -3.40 2.39
C ILE A 265 -3.99 -4.34 1.19
N SER A 266 -2.99 -4.27 0.34
CA SER A 266 -2.88 -5.16 -0.81
C SER A 266 -2.55 -6.59 -0.38
N ASP A 267 -2.87 -7.56 -1.22
CA ASP A 267 -2.54 -8.97 -0.97
C ASP A 267 -1.03 -9.18 -0.90
N LYS A 268 -0.26 -8.43 -1.68
CA LYS A 268 1.20 -8.41 -1.62
C LYS A 268 1.69 -7.91 -0.25
N THR A 269 1.22 -6.76 0.21
CA THR A 269 1.52 -6.22 1.55
C THR A 269 1.23 -7.23 2.64
N ARG A 270 0.06 -7.91 2.56
CA ARG A 270 -0.43 -8.84 3.58
C ARG A 270 0.35 -10.14 3.65
N HIS A 271 0.76 -10.69 2.51
CA HIS A 271 1.21 -12.08 2.42
C HIS A 271 2.68 -12.26 2.00
N VAL A 272 3.40 -11.18 1.71
CA VAL A 272 4.82 -11.25 1.31
C VAL A 272 5.76 -11.74 2.42
N TRP A 273 5.26 -11.91 3.64
CA TRP A 273 6.07 -12.22 4.83
C TRP A 273 6.81 -13.57 4.76
N ASP A 274 6.35 -14.54 3.98
CA ASP A 274 7.10 -15.80 3.75
C ASP A 274 8.38 -15.55 2.96
N GLY A 275 8.39 -14.55 2.07
CA GLY A 275 9.60 -14.08 1.37
C GLY A 275 10.66 -13.54 2.33
N LEU A 276 10.28 -12.98 3.48
CA LEU A 276 11.23 -12.56 4.51
C LEU A 276 12.03 -13.72 5.15
N LYS A 277 11.62 -14.96 4.92
CA LYS A 277 12.29 -16.18 5.42
C LYS A 277 13.07 -16.90 4.34
N SER A 278 12.81 -16.61 3.07
CA SER A 278 13.34 -17.33 1.91
C SER A 278 14.47 -16.55 1.24
N GLN A 279 15.47 -17.23 0.70
CA GLN A 279 16.58 -16.66 -0.08
C GLN A 279 17.31 -15.49 0.59
N ARG A 280 17.34 -15.45 1.93
CA ARG A 280 17.95 -14.37 2.71
C ARG A 280 19.47 -14.45 2.69
N LEU A 281 20.08 -13.29 2.51
CA LEU A 281 21.51 -13.09 2.66
C LEU A 281 21.81 -12.94 4.16
N ASP A 282 22.59 -13.88 4.73
CA ASP A 282 22.85 -13.99 6.15
C ASP A 282 24.30 -13.66 6.55
N ARG A 283 25.22 -13.57 5.58
CA ARG A 283 26.65 -13.26 5.76
C ARG A 283 27.24 -12.63 4.50
N PRO A 284 28.42 -12.00 4.59
CA PRO A 284 29.11 -11.49 3.40
C PRO A 284 29.55 -12.61 2.45
N TYR A 285 29.61 -12.27 1.16
CA TYR A 285 30.16 -13.14 0.11
C TYR A 285 31.15 -12.36 -0.76
N VAL A 286 32.19 -13.03 -1.23
CA VAL A 286 33.19 -12.50 -2.17
C VAL A 286 33.30 -13.45 -3.35
N ARG A 287 33.38 -12.89 -4.57
CA ARG A 287 33.58 -13.68 -5.80
C ARG A 287 35.06 -13.99 -6.01
N VAL A 288 35.38 -15.28 -6.03
CA VAL A 288 36.71 -15.77 -6.28
C VAL A 288 36.64 -16.78 -7.43
N ASN A 289 37.45 -16.59 -8.46
CA ASN A 289 37.45 -17.45 -9.67
C ASN A 289 36.03 -17.65 -10.28
N GLY A 290 35.25 -16.56 -10.35
CA GLY A 290 33.90 -16.58 -10.91
C GLY A 290 32.79 -17.15 -10.01
N LYS A 291 33.12 -17.66 -8.80
CA LYS A 291 32.15 -18.24 -7.85
C LYS A 291 32.07 -17.41 -6.58
N LEU A 292 30.86 -17.13 -6.11
CA LEU A 292 30.63 -16.52 -4.80
C LEU A 292 30.96 -17.54 -3.71
N ARG A 293 31.75 -17.11 -2.69
CA ARG A 293 32.04 -17.88 -1.48
C ARG A 293 31.66 -17.07 -0.25
N PRO A 294 31.23 -17.70 0.86
CA PRO A 294 31.13 -17.04 2.14
C PRO A 294 32.45 -16.38 2.53
N ALA A 295 32.38 -15.20 3.14
CA ALA A 295 33.53 -14.42 3.56
C ALA A 295 33.22 -13.76 4.92
N SER A 296 34.28 -13.33 5.62
CA SER A 296 34.11 -12.44 6.75
C SER A 296 33.86 -11.00 6.30
N TRP A 297 33.35 -10.15 7.22
CA TRP A 297 33.20 -8.71 6.97
C TRP A 297 34.53 -8.06 6.56
N ASP A 298 35.63 -8.44 7.23
CA ASP A 298 36.96 -7.89 6.94
C ASP A 298 37.44 -8.27 5.53
N GLU A 299 37.26 -9.54 5.11
CA GLU A 299 37.59 -9.99 3.76
C GLU A 299 36.74 -9.26 2.71
N ALA A 300 35.44 -9.08 2.92
CA ALA A 300 34.56 -8.40 2.01
C ALA A 300 34.92 -6.91 1.89
N PHE A 301 35.16 -6.23 3.00
CA PHE A 301 35.58 -4.84 3.01
C PHE A 301 36.99 -4.63 2.39
N ALA A 302 37.91 -5.56 2.63
CA ALA A 302 39.25 -5.50 2.01
C ALA A 302 39.19 -5.63 0.48
N ALA A 303 38.38 -6.59 -0.03
CA ALA A 303 38.18 -6.77 -1.47
C ALA A 303 37.55 -5.52 -2.13
N LEU A 304 36.53 -4.95 -1.48
CA LEU A 304 35.86 -3.75 -1.93
C LEU A 304 36.80 -2.53 -1.89
N ALA A 305 37.53 -2.33 -0.80
CA ALA A 305 38.48 -1.22 -0.67
C ALA A 305 39.60 -1.28 -1.72
N ALA A 306 40.07 -2.48 -2.05
CA ALA A 306 41.03 -2.68 -3.12
C ALA A 306 40.47 -2.24 -4.49
N ALA A 307 39.22 -2.61 -4.81
CA ALA A 307 38.57 -2.21 -6.04
C ALA A 307 38.34 -0.69 -6.13
N VAL A 308 37.85 -0.06 -5.05
CA VAL A 308 37.67 1.40 -4.96
C VAL A 308 39.01 2.13 -5.14
N LYS A 309 40.06 1.67 -4.49
CA LYS A 309 41.40 2.26 -4.63
C LYS A 309 41.94 2.11 -6.05
N ALA A 310 41.74 0.96 -6.69
CA ALA A 310 42.18 0.69 -8.05
C ALA A 310 41.46 1.55 -9.10
N SER A 311 40.19 1.94 -8.87
CA SER A 311 39.41 2.79 -9.77
C SER A 311 39.91 4.24 -9.84
N GLY A 312 40.71 4.71 -8.87
CA GLY A 312 41.12 6.10 -8.77
C GLY A 312 40.02 7.05 -8.28
N MET A 313 38.85 6.52 -7.89
CA MET A 313 37.67 7.23 -7.36
C MET A 313 37.00 8.19 -8.39
N GLY A 314 36.25 9.18 -7.90
CA GLY A 314 35.48 10.10 -8.74
C GLY A 314 34.36 9.39 -9.49
N ASN A 315 33.95 9.91 -10.63
CA ASN A 315 32.85 9.38 -11.44
C ASN A 315 33.16 8.01 -12.15
N ARG A 316 34.25 7.35 -11.77
CA ARG A 316 34.47 5.93 -12.08
C ARG A 316 33.80 4.97 -11.07
N ILE A 317 33.17 5.52 -10.04
CA ILE A 317 32.35 4.79 -9.06
C ILE A 317 30.90 5.27 -9.18
N GLY A 318 29.95 4.36 -9.32
CA GLY A 318 28.51 4.63 -9.38
C GLY A 318 27.76 4.02 -8.22
N ALA A 319 26.58 4.53 -7.94
CA ALA A 319 25.63 3.99 -6.95
C ALA A 319 24.19 4.11 -7.41
N ILE A 320 23.47 2.99 -7.37
CA ILE A 320 22.05 2.90 -7.71
C ILE A 320 21.30 2.37 -6.49
N ALA A 321 20.25 3.09 -6.07
CA ALA A 321 19.34 2.64 -5.03
C ALA A 321 18.09 1.97 -5.62
N GLY A 322 17.72 0.83 -5.07
CA GLY A 322 16.54 0.06 -5.48
C GLY A 322 15.25 0.50 -4.78
N ASP A 323 14.17 -0.19 -5.08
CA ASP A 323 12.79 0.16 -4.75
C ASP A 323 12.48 0.23 -3.24
N LEU A 324 13.22 -0.54 -2.43
CA LEU A 324 12.96 -0.69 -1.00
C LEU A 324 13.99 0.04 -0.10
N ALA A 325 14.89 0.85 -0.67
CA ALA A 325 15.92 1.56 0.07
C ALA A 325 15.32 2.66 0.97
N ALA A 326 15.73 2.68 2.24
CA ALA A 326 15.33 3.75 3.17
C ALA A 326 16.14 5.03 2.95
N VAL A 327 15.61 6.15 3.39
CA VAL A 327 16.26 7.47 3.22
C VAL A 327 17.60 7.51 3.93
N GLU A 328 17.73 6.94 5.14
CA GLU A 328 18.98 6.86 5.90
C GLU A 328 20.08 6.12 5.14
N ASP A 329 19.71 5.03 4.46
CA ASP A 329 20.66 4.20 3.72
C ASP A 329 21.18 4.95 2.49
N MET A 330 20.27 5.60 1.76
CA MET A 330 20.61 6.46 0.63
C MET A 330 21.43 7.69 1.06
N TYR A 331 21.09 8.32 2.17
CA TYR A 331 21.82 9.46 2.72
C TYR A 331 23.27 9.07 3.08
N ALA A 332 23.44 7.93 3.76
CA ALA A 332 24.78 7.42 4.10
C ALA A 332 25.61 7.09 2.84
N LEU A 333 24.98 6.44 1.84
CA LEU A 333 25.68 6.12 0.59
C LEU A 333 26.01 7.37 -0.21
N LYS A 334 25.11 8.35 -0.30
CA LYS A 334 25.39 9.66 -0.92
C LYS A 334 26.57 10.36 -0.28
N ALA A 335 26.61 10.39 1.07
CA ALA A 335 27.73 10.99 1.79
C ALA A 335 29.06 10.28 1.48
N LEU A 336 29.07 8.95 1.39
CA LEU A 336 30.25 8.18 0.99
C LEU A 336 30.66 8.47 -0.47
N MET A 337 29.70 8.51 -1.40
CA MET A 337 29.95 8.82 -2.81
C MET A 337 30.56 10.23 -2.96
N THR A 338 30.02 11.21 -2.23
CA THR A 338 30.55 12.57 -2.19
C THR A 338 31.98 12.61 -1.64
N ALA A 339 32.27 11.84 -0.56
CA ALA A 339 33.64 11.75 -0.02
C ALA A 339 34.64 11.13 -1.01
N MET A 340 34.19 10.24 -1.89
CA MET A 340 34.97 9.67 -2.99
C MET A 340 35.05 10.59 -4.22
N GLY A 341 34.38 11.75 -4.22
CA GLY A 341 34.35 12.70 -5.34
C GLY A 341 33.45 12.25 -6.50
N SER A 342 32.48 11.37 -6.25
CA SER A 342 31.55 10.90 -7.27
C SER A 342 30.14 11.49 -7.13
N GLY A 343 29.64 12.04 -8.26
CA GLY A 343 28.24 12.47 -8.42
C GLY A 343 27.34 11.42 -9.09
N MET A 344 27.81 10.18 -9.25
CA MET A 344 27.12 9.08 -9.93
C MET A 344 26.16 8.38 -8.97
N THR A 345 25.10 9.05 -8.53
CA THR A 345 24.04 8.48 -7.68
C THR A 345 22.68 8.57 -8.38
N ASP A 346 21.83 7.56 -8.29
CA ASP A 346 20.45 7.63 -8.79
C ASP A 346 19.51 6.65 -8.09
N VAL A 347 18.32 7.14 -7.71
CA VAL A 347 17.21 6.34 -7.16
C VAL A 347 16.03 6.26 -8.13
N ARG A 348 16.04 7.10 -9.16
CA ARG A 348 14.94 7.17 -10.12
C ARG A 348 14.91 5.95 -11.02
N PRO A 349 13.74 5.59 -11.58
CA PRO A 349 13.68 4.53 -12.58
C PRO A 349 14.57 4.83 -13.80
N PRO A 350 14.99 3.80 -14.56
CA PRO A 350 15.87 3.97 -15.71
C PRO A 350 15.35 5.02 -16.70
N MET A 351 16.22 5.94 -17.13
CA MET A 351 15.89 6.99 -18.12
C MET A 351 14.70 7.87 -17.74
N SER A 352 14.50 8.12 -16.44
CA SER A 352 13.42 8.97 -15.93
C SER A 352 13.40 10.36 -16.53
N GLY A 353 12.21 10.84 -16.90
CA GLY A 353 11.94 12.22 -17.28
C GLY A 353 11.91 13.20 -16.10
N ILE A 354 11.84 12.71 -14.85
CA ILE A 354 11.97 13.55 -13.66
C ILE A 354 13.41 14.07 -13.61
N ASP A 355 13.58 15.35 -13.88
CA ASP A 355 14.89 16.01 -13.88
C ASP A 355 15.21 16.54 -12.47
N PRO A 356 16.47 16.41 -11.96
CA PRO A 356 16.84 16.92 -10.64
C PRO A 356 16.60 18.42 -10.44
N SER A 357 16.53 19.20 -11.53
CA SER A 357 16.26 20.65 -11.51
C SER A 357 14.78 21.01 -11.47
N MET A 358 13.87 20.00 -11.58
CA MET A 358 12.44 20.26 -11.54
C MET A 358 11.97 20.58 -10.12
N PRO A 359 10.93 21.42 -9.98
CA PRO A 359 10.32 21.70 -8.68
C PRO A 359 9.74 20.40 -8.07
N ARG A 360 9.68 20.35 -6.74
CA ARG A 360 9.17 19.20 -5.97
C ARG A 360 7.79 18.74 -6.43
N ALA A 361 6.94 19.66 -6.92
CA ALA A 361 5.64 19.38 -7.50
C ALA A 361 5.68 18.35 -8.65
N ALA A 362 6.81 18.21 -9.36
CA ALA A 362 6.95 17.29 -10.49
C ALA A 362 6.88 15.80 -10.10
N TYR A 363 7.19 15.48 -8.86
CA TYR A 363 7.28 14.09 -8.40
C TYR A 363 6.43 13.78 -7.16
N LEU A 364 5.47 14.66 -6.81
CA LEU A 364 4.52 14.42 -5.74
C LEU A 364 3.11 14.13 -6.26
N PHE A 365 2.37 13.38 -5.49
CA PHE A 365 0.91 13.28 -5.59
C PHE A 365 0.30 14.47 -4.84
N ASN A 366 0.33 15.64 -5.50
CA ASN A 366 0.09 16.94 -4.85
C ASN A 366 -1.30 17.09 -4.18
N PRO A 367 -2.42 16.56 -4.75
CA PRO A 367 -3.74 16.73 -4.12
C PRO A 367 -3.96 15.81 -2.91
N THR A 368 -2.95 15.07 -2.49
CA THR A 368 -2.95 14.01 -1.47
C THR A 368 -3.74 12.76 -1.87
N ILE A 369 -3.47 11.63 -1.22
CA ILE A 369 -4.23 10.39 -1.45
C ILE A 369 -5.70 10.58 -1.06
N ALA A 370 -5.96 11.26 0.06
CA ALA A 370 -7.33 11.60 0.50
C ALA A 370 -8.03 12.57 -0.46
N GLY A 371 -7.29 13.43 -1.16
CA GLY A 371 -7.84 14.36 -2.14
C GLY A 371 -8.55 13.68 -3.34
N ILE A 372 -8.28 12.40 -3.59
CA ILE A 372 -9.04 11.61 -4.58
C ILE A 372 -10.54 11.62 -4.26
N ASP A 373 -10.88 11.61 -2.98
CA ASP A 373 -12.28 11.64 -2.54
C ASP A 373 -12.98 12.98 -2.81
N GLU A 374 -12.22 14.02 -3.09
CA GLU A 374 -12.72 15.35 -3.36
C GLU A 374 -12.73 15.67 -4.88
N ALA A 375 -11.94 14.93 -5.67
CA ALA A 375 -11.82 15.15 -7.10
C ALA A 375 -13.16 14.97 -7.81
N ASP A 376 -13.46 15.83 -8.79
CA ASP A 376 -14.71 15.83 -9.56
C ASP A 376 -14.51 15.50 -11.06
N ALA A 377 -13.27 15.36 -11.52
CA ALA A 377 -12.88 14.70 -12.77
C ALA A 377 -11.48 14.09 -12.61
N ILE A 378 -11.26 12.86 -13.09
CA ILE A 378 -9.98 12.14 -12.95
C ILE A 378 -9.47 11.70 -14.31
N LEU A 379 -8.22 12.04 -14.64
CA LEU A 379 -7.48 11.54 -15.80
C LEU A 379 -6.32 10.68 -15.32
N ILE A 380 -6.20 9.48 -15.86
CA ILE A 380 -5.08 8.55 -15.57
C ILE A 380 -4.20 8.46 -16.81
N VAL A 381 -2.90 8.66 -16.67
CA VAL A 381 -1.93 8.74 -17.78
C VAL A 381 -0.80 7.75 -17.56
N GLY A 382 -0.67 6.74 -18.43
CA GLY A 382 0.39 5.74 -18.43
C GLY A 382 0.53 4.97 -17.11
N SER A 383 -0.60 4.70 -16.47
CA SER A 383 -0.68 3.97 -15.19
C SER A 383 -1.77 2.91 -15.23
N ASN A 384 -1.53 1.83 -14.52
CA ASN A 384 -2.56 0.87 -14.11
C ASN A 384 -2.64 0.87 -12.58
N PRO A 385 -3.46 1.76 -11.97
CA PRO A 385 -3.53 1.88 -10.52
C PRO A 385 -3.93 0.58 -9.81
N ARG A 386 -4.67 -0.31 -10.49
CA ARG A 386 -5.04 -1.62 -9.94
C ARG A 386 -3.81 -2.49 -9.63
N LYS A 387 -2.73 -2.38 -10.46
CA LYS A 387 -1.48 -3.12 -10.26
C LYS A 387 -0.39 -2.30 -9.55
N GLU A 388 -0.38 -0.99 -9.72
CA GLU A 388 0.65 -0.13 -9.15
C GLU A 388 0.35 0.22 -7.69
N ALA A 389 -0.93 0.46 -7.35
CA ALA A 389 -1.39 0.86 -6.03
C ALA A 389 -2.86 0.44 -5.80
N PRO A 390 -3.14 -0.85 -5.53
CA PRO A 390 -4.52 -1.38 -5.45
C PRO A 390 -5.42 -0.65 -4.46
N VAL A 391 -4.88 -0.20 -3.33
CA VAL A 391 -5.63 0.56 -2.32
C VAL A 391 -6.03 1.95 -2.86
N LEU A 392 -5.15 2.61 -3.60
CA LEU A 392 -5.47 3.88 -4.27
C LEU A 392 -6.53 3.66 -5.37
N ASN A 393 -6.43 2.57 -6.12
CA ASN A 393 -7.42 2.19 -7.12
C ASN A 393 -8.82 2.00 -6.51
N ALA A 394 -8.90 1.36 -5.33
CA ALA A 394 -10.17 1.23 -4.60
C ALA A 394 -10.75 2.59 -4.20
N ARG A 395 -9.91 3.58 -3.86
CA ARG A 395 -10.32 4.96 -3.55
C ARG A 395 -10.85 5.69 -4.80
N ILE A 396 -10.20 5.54 -5.97
CA ILE A 396 -10.71 6.04 -7.26
C ILE A 396 -12.08 5.41 -7.57
N ARG A 397 -12.19 4.08 -7.39
CA ARG A 397 -13.46 3.36 -7.56
C ARG A 397 -14.56 3.92 -6.64
N ARG A 398 -14.24 4.23 -5.38
CA ARG A 398 -15.18 4.84 -4.43
C ARG A 398 -15.67 6.21 -4.95
N ALA A 399 -14.78 7.06 -5.43
CA ALA A 399 -15.13 8.36 -5.98
C ALA A 399 -16.11 8.23 -7.16
N TRP A 400 -15.85 7.29 -8.08
CA TRP A 400 -16.78 6.98 -9.17
C TRP A 400 -18.11 6.42 -8.63
N ARG A 401 -18.07 5.41 -7.76
CA ARG A 401 -19.28 4.71 -7.30
C ARG A 401 -20.24 5.63 -6.51
N GLN A 402 -19.69 6.48 -5.65
CA GLN A 402 -20.52 7.33 -4.76
C GLN A 402 -20.94 8.64 -5.38
N ARG A 403 -20.14 9.21 -6.30
CA ARG A 403 -20.36 10.55 -6.83
C ARG A 403 -20.46 10.60 -8.36
N GLY A 404 -20.26 9.48 -9.05
CA GLY A 404 -20.31 9.44 -10.52
C GLY A 404 -19.19 10.22 -11.18
N VAL A 405 -18.02 10.35 -10.53
CA VAL A 405 -16.88 11.11 -11.06
C VAL A 405 -16.47 10.56 -12.42
N PRO A 406 -16.40 11.41 -13.49
CA PRO A 406 -15.91 10.97 -14.78
C PRO A 406 -14.43 10.63 -14.73
N ILE A 407 -14.06 9.48 -15.31
CA ILE A 407 -12.69 8.99 -15.37
C ILE A 407 -12.29 8.82 -16.82
N GLY A 408 -11.13 9.37 -17.21
CA GLY A 408 -10.49 9.17 -18.51
C GLY A 408 -9.16 8.42 -18.34
N VAL A 409 -8.80 7.60 -19.33
CA VAL A 409 -7.55 6.85 -19.32
C VAL A 409 -6.80 7.03 -20.63
N ILE A 410 -5.54 7.42 -20.52
CA ILE A 410 -4.54 7.39 -21.60
C ILE A 410 -3.47 6.39 -21.19
N GLY A 411 -3.40 5.25 -21.88
CA GLY A 411 -2.51 4.15 -21.52
C GLY A 411 -2.99 2.83 -22.09
N ASP A 412 -2.52 1.71 -21.54
CA ASP A 412 -3.03 0.40 -21.93
C ASP A 412 -4.48 0.24 -21.49
N HIS A 413 -5.29 -0.40 -22.36
CA HIS A 413 -6.65 -0.77 -21.98
C HIS A 413 -6.58 -1.89 -20.92
N ALA A 414 -7.19 -1.64 -19.76
CA ALA A 414 -7.16 -2.57 -18.63
C ALA A 414 -8.48 -2.56 -17.85
N ASP A 415 -8.79 -3.67 -17.20
CA ASP A 415 -9.86 -3.71 -16.20
C ASP A 415 -9.39 -3.01 -14.92
N LEU A 416 -9.87 -1.80 -14.68
CA LEU A 416 -9.61 -1.01 -13.49
C LEU A 416 -10.70 -1.18 -12.42
N THR A 417 -11.65 -2.07 -12.64
CA THR A 417 -12.81 -2.35 -11.76
C THR A 417 -13.89 -1.26 -11.73
N TYR A 418 -13.78 -0.25 -12.58
CA TYR A 418 -14.76 0.82 -12.78
C TYR A 418 -14.79 1.26 -14.26
N PRO A 419 -15.90 1.77 -14.76
CA PRO A 419 -15.98 2.28 -16.13
C PRO A 419 -15.16 3.55 -16.28
N TYR A 420 -14.55 3.71 -17.43
CA TYR A 420 -13.79 4.90 -17.82
C TYR A 420 -13.91 5.18 -19.32
N GLU A 421 -13.61 6.39 -19.72
CA GLU A 421 -13.47 6.80 -21.12
C GLU A 421 -12.04 6.49 -21.57
N TYR A 422 -11.91 5.57 -22.52
CA TYR A 422 -10.60 5.27 -23.11
C TYR A 422 -10.24 6.31 -24.16
N LEU A 423 -9.14 7.03 -23.98
CA LEU A 423 -8.75 8.18 -24.79
C LEU A 423 -7.62 7.88 -25.79
N GLY A 424 -7.01 6.71 -25.69
CA GLY A 424 -5.84 6.28 -26.46
C GLY A 424 -4.67 5.90 -25.57
N ASN A 425 -3.49 5.71 -26.16
CA ASN A 425 -2.28 5.31 -25.42
C ASN A 425 -1.01 6.06 -25.85
N ASP A 426 -1.17 7.18 -26.55
CA ASP A 426 -0.07 7.97 -27.09
C ASP A 426 0.01 9.36 -26.42
N ILE A 427 1.20 9.93 -26.35
CA ILE A 427 1.42 11.28 -25.81
C ILE A 427 0.63 12.34 -26.58
N SER A 428 0.33 12.13 -27.87
CA SER A 428 -0.49 13.03 -28.67
C SER A 428 -1.95 13.08 -28.16
N ASP A 429 -2.45 12.00 -27.55
CA ASP A 429 -3.76 11.98 -26.90
C ASP A 429 -3.76 12.89 -25.68
N LEU A 430 -2.69 12.84 -24.87
CA LEU A 430 -2.49 13.74 -23.73
C LEU A 430 -2.38 15.20 -24.19
N ALA A 431 -1.69 15.45 -25.29
CA ALA A 431 -1.57 16.81 -25.86
C ALA A 431 -2.93 17.39 -26.27
N ARG A 432 -3.84 16.57 -26.83
CA ARG A 432 -5.22 16.98 -27.16
C ARG A 432 -6.01 17.34 -25.89
N VAL A 433 -5.91 16.50 -24.86
CA VAL A 433 -6.56 16.78 -23.56
C VAL A 433 -5.99 18.06 -22.94
N ALA A 434 -4.66 18.25 -22.95
CA ALA A 434 -3.99 19.45 -22.43
C ALA A 434 -4.32 20.72 -23.23
N ALA A 435 -4.79 20.57 -24.47
CA ALA A 435 -5.34 21.67 -25.28
C ALA A 435 -6.83 21.96 -24.99
N GLY A 436 -7.44 21.26 -24.02
CA GLY A 436 -8.84 21.44 -23.63
C GLY A 436 -9.84 20.71 -24.53
N GLN A 437 -9.41 19.71 -25.33
CA GLN A 437 -10.27 18.98 -26.27
C GLN A 437 -10.70 17.63 -25.64
N GLY A 438 -11.90 17.16 -26.05
CA GLY A 438 -12.45 15.89 -25.56
C GLY A 438 -12.57 15.85 -24.03
N PHE A 439 -11.88 14.92 -23.36
CA PHE A 439 -11.88 14.84 -21.89
C PHE A 439 -11.34 16.11 -21.22
N GLY A 440 -10.53 16.92 -21.93
CA GLY A 440 -10.05 18.21 -21.48
C GLY A 440 -11.18 19.22 -21.18
N GLU A 441 -12.33 19.11 -21.84
CA GLU A 441 -13.51 19.92 -21.52
C GLU A 441 -14.06 19.58 -20.12
N LYS A 442 -14.05 18.29 -19.74
CA LYS A 442 -14.47 17.83 -18.42
C LYS A 442 -13.52 18.34 -17.34
N LEU A 443 -12.20 18.24 -17.57
CA LEU A 443 -11.19 18.78 -16.65
C LEU A 443 -11.32 20.30 -16.49
N LYS A 444 -11.60 21.02 -17.59
CA LYS A 444 -11.80 22.48 -17.57
C LYS A 444 -13.06 22.91 -16.81
N ALA A 445 -14.10 22.11 -16.83
CA ALA A 445 -15.34 22.36 -16.09
C ALA A 445 -15.25 21.97 -14.60
N ALA A 446 -14.29 21.13 -14.24
CA ALA A 446 -14.09 20.62 -12.89
C ALA A 446 -13.58 21.71 -11.95
N LYS A 447 -14.02 21.66 -10.69
CA LYS A 447 -13.46 22.50 -9.60
C LYS A 447 -12.26 21.86 -8.92
N LYS A 448 -12.18 20.52 -8.95
CA LYS A 448 -11.08 19.73 -8.39
C LYS A 448 -10.61 18.68 -9.41
N PRO A 449 -10.09 19.13 -10.59
CA PRO A 449 -9.56 18.20 -11.58
C PRO A 449 -8.35 17.47 -11.02
N LEU A 450 -8.24 16.17 -11.31
CA LEU A 450 -7.11 15.31 -10.89
C LEU A 450 -6.51 14.62 -12.12
N VAL A 451 -5.21 14.80 -12.32
CA VAL A 451 -4.45 14.15 -13.39
C VAL A 451 -3.36 13.28 -12.75
N ILE A 452 -3.54 11.97 -12.78
CA ILE A 452 -2.62 10.98 -12.20
C ILE A 452 -1.68 10.51 -13.31
N VAL A 453 -0.39 10.74 -13.14
CA VAL A 453 0.69 10.30 -14.04
C VAL A 453 1.39 9.12 -13.40
N GLY A 454 1.39 7.96 -14.06
CA GLY A 454 2.14 6.79 -13.61
C GLY A 454 3.62 6.87 -13.94
N GLU A 455 4.42 6.10 -13.20
CA GLU A 455 5.86 6.01 -13.43
C GLU A 455 6.20 5.58 -14.87
N GLY A 456 5.39 4.68 -15.48
CA GLY A 456 5.58 4.22 -16.85
C GLY A 456 5.41 5.29 -17.93
N ALA A 457 4.71 6.39 -17.64
CA ALA A 457 4.60 7.53 -18.54
C ALA A 457 5.83 8.45 -18.51
N VAL A 458 6.62 8.39 -17.46
CA VAL A 458 7.83 9.21 -17.30
C VAL A 458 9.12 8.39 -17.43
N SER A 459 9.02 7.06 -17.37
CA SER A 459 10.14 6.13 -17.54
C SER A 459 9.62 4.77 -18.00
N HIS A 460 10.18 4.21 -19.07
CA HIS A 460 9.82 2.88 -19.57
C HIS A 460 11.07 2.09 -20.00
N GLY A 461 11.89 1.70 -19.00
CA GLY A 461 13.11 0.93 -19.23
C GLY A 461 14.29 1.72 -19.80
N ALA A 462 15.41 1.03 -20.01
CA ALA A 462 16.68 1.62 -20.42
C ALA A 462 16.70 2.24 -21.83
N ALA A 463 15.81 1.83 -22.71
CA ALA A 463 15.69 2.38 -24.06
C ALA A 463 14.79 3.62 -24.16
N TRP A 464 14.18 4.03 -23.04
CA TRP A 464 13.27 5.19 -23.01
C TRP A 464 14.00 6.49 -23.27
N ASN A 465 13.32 7.44 -23.90
CA ASN A 465 13.84 8.78 -24.10
C ASN A 465 13.36 9.70 -22.97
N LYS A 466 14.29 10.21 -22.15
CA LYS A 466 14.01 11.16 -21.05
C LYS A 466 13.14 12.35 -21.46
N GLN A 467 13.25 12.79 -22.73
CA GLN A 467 12.45 13.91 -23.23
C GLN A 467 10.94 13.58 -23.26
N ILE A 468 10.56 12.34 -23.57
CA ILE A 468 9.18 11.90 -23.53
C ILE A 468 8.59 12.11 -22.13
N GLY A 469 9.29 11.63 -21.09
CA GLY A 469 8.83 11.78 -19.71
C GLY A 469 8.73 13.26 -19.27
N ARG A 470 9.67 14.12 -19.72
CA ARG A 470 9.61 15.59 -19.48
C ARG A 470 8.39 16.21 -20.11
N ASP A 471 8.08 15.82 -21.35
CA ASP A 471 6.95 16.32 -22.10
C ASP A 471 5.60 15.83 -21.50
N VAL A 472 5.56 14.59 -21.02
CA VAL A 472 4.39 14.08 -20.29
C VAL A 472 4.13 14.88 -19.01
N ILE A 473 5.17 15.16 -18.21
CA ILE A 473 5.07 15.98 -16.99
C ILE A 473 4.50 17.37 -17.34
N ALA A 474 5.02 18.02 -18.40
CA ALA A 474 4.55 19.32 -18.82
C ALA A 474 3.07 19.31 -19.29
N LEU A 475 2.71 18.36 -20.14
CA LEU A 475 1.35 18.22 -20.66
C LEU A 475 0.34 17.86 -19.57
N ALA A 476 0.69 16.95 -18.67
CA ALA A 476 -0.16 16.56 -17.55
C ALA A 476 -0.36 17.72 -16.56
N SER A 477 0.70 18.47 -16.25
CA SER A 477 0.60 19.69 -15.45
C SER A 477 -0.31 20.73 -16.10
N LYS A 478 -0.21 20.90 -17.44
CA LYS A 478 -1.08 21.80 -18.20
C LYS A 478 -2.55 21.31 -18.17
N ALA A 479 -2.78 20.01 -18.31
CA ALA A 479 -4.11 19.40 -18.21
C ALA A 479 -4.74 19.58 -16.81
N ALA A 480 -3.94 19.44 -15.75
CA ALA A 480 -4.38 19.65 -14.37
C ALA A 480 -4.74 21.11 -14.03
N LEU A 481 -4.23 22.05 -14.82
CA LEU A 481 -4.47 23.50 -14.65
C LEU A 481 -5.50 24.06 -15.66
N LEU A 482 -6.23 23.18 -16.37
CA LEU A 482 -7.32 23.62 -17.24
C LEU A 482 -8.48 24.20 -16.41
N GLY A 483 -9.01 25.37 -16.80
CA GLY A 483 -10.12 26.01 -16.10
C GLY A 483 -9.75 26.67 -14.77
N GLU A 484 -10.77 26.90 -13.94
CA GLU A 484 -10.65 27.57 -12.64
C GLU A 484 -10.82 26.54 -11.50
N ALA A 485 -9.71 25.98 -11.05
CA ALA A 485 -9.72 25.07 -9.91
C ALA A 485 -10.05 25.81 -8.60
N ALA A 486 -10.55 25.05 -7.59
CA ALA A 486 -10.76 25.57 -6.25
C ALA A 486 -9.45 26.11 -5.65
N GLU A 487 -9.57 27.12 -4.78
CA GLU A 487 -8.41 27.72 -4.10
C GLU A 487 -7.59 26.65 -3.35
N GLY A 488 -6.28 26.69 -3.52
CA GLY A 488 -5.36 25.73 -2.90
C GLY A 488 -5.31 24.34 -3.55
N TRP A 489 -6.12 24.07 -4.58
CA TRP A 489 -6.10 22.78 -5.26
C TRP A 489 -5.00 22.68 -6.31
N ASN A 490 -4.11 21.70 -6.14
CA ASN A 490 -3.10 21.31 -7.12
C ASN A 490 -3.44 19.93 -7.68
N GLY A 491 -4.04 19.86 -8.85
CA GLY A 491 -4.57 18.64 -9.45
C GLY A 491 -3.54 17.74 -10.15
N TYR A 492 -2.28 18.13 -10.24
CA TYR A 492 -1.22 17.27 -10.79
C TYR A 492 -0.76 16.25 -9.75
N ALA A 493 -0.71 14.98 -10.12
CA ALA A 493 -0.36 13.88 -9.22
C ALA A 493 0.58 12.89 -9.90
N MET A 494 1.77 12.69 -9.32
CA MET A 494 2.70 11.63 -9.73
C MET A 494 2.49 10.40 -8.86
N LEU A 495 2.19 9.25 -9.47
CA LEU A 495 2.09 7.96 -8.79
C LEU A 495 3.38 7.16 -9.03
N HIS A 496 4.17 6.98 -7.98
CA HIS A 496 5.35 6.15 -8.00
C HIS A 496 5.01 4.68 -7.72
N ASN A 497 5.90 3.77 -8.15
CA ASN A 497 5.76 2.33 -7.91
C ASN A 497 6.57 1.83 -6.72
N ALA A 498 7.51 2.64 -6.22
CA ALA A 498 8.46 2.23 -5.20
C ALA A 498 8.54 3.22 -4.03
N ALA A 499 8.68 2.69 -2.82
CA ALA A 499 8.71 3.46 -1.58
C ALA A 499 9.96 4.36 -1.44
N SER A 500 11.07 4.01 -2.10
CA SER A 500 12.34 4.78 -2.05
C SER A 500 12.33 6.09 -2.84
N ARG A 501 11.41 6.26 -3.80
CA ARG A 501 11.52 7.30 -4.86
C ARG A 501 11.48 8.71 -4.31
N VAL A 502 10.41 9.10 -3.64
CA VAL A 502 10.23 10.48 -3.19
C VAL A 502 11.33 10.88 -2.19
N GLY A 503 11.56 10.03 -1.18
CA GLY A 503 12.59 10.29 -0.17
C GLY A 503 13.99 10.39 -0.76
N GLY A 504 14.34 9.53 -1.70
CA GLY A 504 15.65 9.57 -2.37
C GLY A 504 15.83 10.80 -3.25
N ILE A 505 14.77 11.24 -3.97
CA ILE A 505 14.81 12.49 -4.74
C ILE A 505 14.90 13.69 -3.79
N ASP A 506 14.14 13.72 -2.69
CA ASP A 506 14.15 14.78 -1.69
C ASP A 506 15.56 15.03 -1.10
N ILE A 507 16.30 13.95 -0.79
CA ILE A 507 17.70 14.10 -0.31
C ILE A 507 18.71 14.31 -1.43
N GLY A 508 18.27 14.38 -2.68
CA GLY A 508 19.15 14.54 -3.84
C GLY A 508 20.06 13.33 -4.11
N PHE A 509 19.56 12.09 -3.89
CA PHE A 509 20.22 10.87 -4.38
C PHE A 509 19.95 10.72 -5.88
N VAL A 510 20.42 11.69 -6.64
CA VAL A 510 20.25 11.84 -8.09
C VAL A 510 21.59 12.30 -8.70
N PRO A 511 21.81 12.15 -10.01
CA PRO A 511 23.05 12.59 -10.64
C PRO A 511 23.37 14.06 -10.40
N HIS A 512 24.61 14.34 -10.00
CA HIS A 512 25.17 15.68 -9.80
C HIS A 512 26.65 15.69 -10.18
N ASP A 513 27.27 16.83 -10.29
CA ASP A 513 28.71 17.01 -10.56
C ASP A 513 29.23 16.14 -11.72
N GLY A 514 28.52 16.15 -12.85
CA GLY A 514 28.87 15.35 -14.04
C GLY A 514 28.45 13.88 -13.96
N GLY A 515 27.70 13.49 -12.93
CA GLY A 515 27.08 12.18 -12.82
C GLY A 515 26.01 11.94 -13.89
N VAL A 516 25.72 10.67 -14.14
CA VAL A 516 24.70 10.23 -15.11
C VAL A 516 23.65 9.36 -14.46
N CYS A 517 22.47 9.22 -15.09
CA CYS A 517 21.38 8.40 -14.56
C CYS A 517 21.73 6.92 -14.48
N SER A 518 20.94 6.16 -13.71
CA SER A 518 21.14 4.74 -13.45
C SER A 518 21.32 3.90 -14.72
N ALA A 519 20.52 4.12 -15.77
CA ALA A 519 20.67 3.40 -17.05
C ALA A 519 22.00 3.73 -17.74
N ASP A 520 22.41 5.00 -17.72
CA ASP A 520 23.70 5.41 -18.30
C ASP A 520 24.86 4.90 -17.44
N GLN A 521 24.70 4.75 -16.10
CA GLN A 521 25.69 4.10 -15.23
C GLN A 521 25.89 2.62 -15.60
N VAL A 522 24.79 1.88 -15.79
CA VAL A 522 24.86 0.47 -16.23
C VAL A 522 25.55 0.37 -17.60
N LYS A 523 25.23 1.24 -18.54
CA LYS A 523 25.90 1.30 -19.85
C LYS A 523 27.39 1.64 -19.71
N ALA A 524 27.76 2.62 -18.90
CA ALA A 524 29.14 3.02 -18.65
C ALA A 524 29.96 1.87 -18.01
N ALA A 525 29.33 1.09 -17.12
CA ALA A 525 29.91 -0.13 -16.56
C ALA A 525 30.21 -1.16 -17.65
N GLY A 526 29.25 -1.40 -18.55
CA GLY A 526 29.42 -2.29 -19.71
C GLY A 526 30.51 -1.88 -20.67
N GLU A 527 30.69 -0.56 -20.87
CA GLU A 527 31.71 0.04 -21.72
C GLU A 527 33.10 0.16 -21.03
N GLY A 528 33.23 -0.22 -19.76
CA GLY A 528 34.49 -0.10 -19.00
C GLY A 528 34.84 1.35 -18.62
N LYS A 529 33.86 2.26 -18.65
CA LYS A 529 34.00 3.65 -18.22
C LYS A 529 33.72 3.85 -16.72
N LEU A 530 33.07 2.86 -16.11
CA LEU A 530 32.76 2.80 -14.69
C LEU A 530 33.36 1.50 -14.13
N ASP A 531 34.19 1.62 -13.08
CA ASP A 531 34.95 0.49 -12.54
C ASP A 531 34.23 -0.18 -11.36
N VAL A 532 33.54 0.59 -10.53
CA VAL A 532 32.83 0.11 -9.34
C VAL A 532 31.39 0.58 -9.37
N LEU A 533 30.46 -0.33 -9.13
CA LEU A 533 29.04 -0.03 -9.08
C LEU A 533 28.42 -0.56 -7.77
N PHE A 534 27.92 0.32 -6.93
CA PHE A 534 27.14 -0.02 -5.75
C PHE A 534 25.66 -0.21 -6.13
N LEU A 535 25.10 -1.34 -5.77
CA LEU A 535 23.67 -1.65 -5.87
C LEU A 535 23.11 -1.71 -4.45
N LEU A 536 22.45 -0.66 -4.00
CA LEU A 536 21.77 -0.59 -2.70
C LEU A 536 20.36 -1.19 -2.82
N GLY A 537 20.25 -2.52 -2.71
CA GLY A 537 19.00 -3.25 -2.91
C GLY A 537 18.43 -3.12 -4.32
N ALA A 538 19.26 -2.81 -5.31
CA ALA A 538 18.81 -2.60 -6.70
C ALA A 538 18.90 -3.90 -7.50
N ASP A 539 17.74 -4.48 -7.81
CA ASP A 539 17.56 -5.74 -8.55
C ASP A 539 16.76 -5.57 -9.85
N GLU A 540 16.41 -4.34 -10.21
CA GLU A 540 15.51 -3.99 -11.31
C GLU A 540 16.23 -3.75 -12.64
N TYR A 541 17.54 -4.00 -12.70
CA TYR A 541 18.39 -3.71 -13.85
C TYR A 541 18.89 -5.00 -14.53
N ASP A 542 19.16 -4.95 -15.85
CA ASP A 542 19.86 -6.04 -16.53
C ASP A 542 21.32 -6.10 -16.06
N THR A 543 21.58 -6.96 -15.10
CA THR A 543 22.90 -7.11 -14.48
C THR A 543 23.97 -7.63 -15.46
N ARG A 544 23.57 -8.28 -16.57
CA ARG A 544 24.50 -8.73 -17.64
C ARG A 544 25.11 -7.56 -18.40
N ALA A 545 24.39 -6.45 -18.48
CA ALA A 545 24.86 -5.22 -19.13
C ALA A 545 25.97 -4.49 -18.35
N MET A 546 26.24 -4.86 -17.09
CA MET A 546 27.27 -4.23 -16.24
C MET A 546 28.72 -4.63 -16.59
N GLY A 547 28.93 -5.49 -17.57
CA GLY A 547 30.22 -5.84 -18.10
C GLY A 547 31.21 -6.38 -17.06
N LYS A 548 32.42 -5.80 -17.01
CA LYS A 548 33.50 -6.18 -16.08
C LYS A 548 33.59 -5.27 -14.85
N ALA A 549 32.67 -4.33 -14.66
CA ALA A 549 32.67 -3.48 -13.47
C ALA A 549 32.61 -4.32 -12.20
N PHE A 550 33.29 -3.88 -11.15
CA PHE A 550 33.24 -4.50 -9.84
C PHE A 550 31.91 -4.12 -9.17
N VAL A 551 31.00 -5.07 -9.05
CA VAL A 551 29.65 -4.85 -8.53
C VAL A 551 29.61 -5.19 -7.05
N VAL A 552 29.14 -4.23 -6.25
CA VAL A 552 28.89 -4.37 -4.81
C VAL A 552 27.40 -4.39 -4.57
N TYR A 553 26.86 -5.47 -4.05
CA TYR A 553 25.45 -5.57 -3.70
C TYR A 553 25.28 -5.46 -2.18
N ILE A 554 24.56 -4.43 -1.73
CA ILE A 554 24.11 -4.25 -0.36
C ILE A 554 22.62 -4.54 -0.37
N GLY A 555 22.18 -5.67 0.15
CA GLY A 555 20.78 -6.05 0.06
C GLY A 555 20.41 -7.28 0.88
N THR A 556 19.15 -7.66 0.80
CA THR A 556 18.50 -8.61 1.73
C THR A 556 18.35 -10.02 1.16
N HIS A 557 18.29 -10.17 -0.16
CA HIS A 557 17.94 -11.43 -0.83
C HIS A 557 18.93 -11.81 -1.93
N GLY A 558 19.05 -13.12 -2.16
CA GLY A 558 19.81 -13.68 -3.27
C GLY A 558 19.03 -13.56 -4.60
N ASP A 559 18.93 -12.37 -5.16
CA ASP A 559 18.27 -12.08 -6.44
C ASP A 559 19.27 -11.57 -7.50
N ALA A 560 18.80 -10.95 -8.55
CA ALA A 560 19.59 -10.55 -9.74
C ALA A 560 20.86 -9.76 -9.40
N GLY A 561 20.76 -8.78 -8.50
CA GLY A 561 21.92 -7.99 -8.04
C GLY A 561 22.95 -8.82 -7.30
N ALA A 562 22.51 -9.69 -6.38
CA ALA A 562 23.37 -10.59 -5.62
C ALA A 562 24.08 -11.60 -6.54
N HIS A 563 23.36 -12.17 -7.52
CA HIS A 563 23.97 -13.12 -8.47
C HIS A 563 25.08 -12.50 -9.32
N ARG A 564 24.97 -11.20 -9.66
CA ARG A 564 26.00 -10.49 -10.44
C ARG A 564 27.14 -9.99 -9.56
N ALA A 565 26.92 -9.74 -8.30
CA ALA A 565 27.87 -9.06 -7.42
C ALA A 565 29.23 -9.76 -7.32
N ASP A 566 30.29 -8.96 -7.20
CA ASP A 566 31.64 -9.40 -6.83
C ASP A 566 31.80 -9.44 -5.31
N VAL A 567 31.11 -8.54 -4.60
CA VAL A 567 30.97 -8.55 -3.12
C VAL A 567 29.50 -8.37 -2.77
N ILE A 568 29.01 -9.21 -1.86
CA ILE A 568 27.70 -9.11 -1.25
C ILE A 568 27.87 -8.73 0.23
N LEU A 569 27.14 -7.69 0.65
CA LEU A 569 27.05 -7.23 2.02
C LEU A 569 25.60 -7.39 2.48
N PRO A 570 25.31 -8.33 3.41
CA PRO A 570 23.94 -8.68 3.78
C PRO A 570 23.30 -7.58 4.60
N ALA A 571 22.12 -7.12 4.14
CA ALA A 571 21.39 -6.01 4.71
C ALA A 571 20.10 -6.42 5.43
N ALA A 572 19.56 -5.53 6.24
CA ALA A 572 18.30 -5.69 6.97
C ALA A 572 17.08 -5.33 6.08
N ALA A 573 16.04 -6.17 6.14
CA ALA A 573 14.75 -5.88 5.50
C ALA A 573 13.97 -4.80 6.28
N TYR A 574 12.89 -4.27 5.68
CA TYR A 574 12.09 -3.19 6.27
C TYR A 574 11.47 -3.55 7.64
N THR A 575 11.18 -4.82 7.90
CA THR A 575 10.69 -5.31 9.20
C THR A 575 11.81 -5.52 10.24
N GLU A 576 13.07 -5.36 9.84
CA GLU A 576 14.26 -5.64 10.63
C GLU A 576 15.07 -4.40 10.98
N LYS A 577 14.64 -3.23 10.50
CA LYS A 577 15.27 -1.93 10.73
C LYS A 577 14.25 -0.83 10.96
N SER A 578 14.70 0.30 11.52
CA SER A 578 13.95 1.54 11.55
C SER A 578 14.47 2.44 10.43
N GLY A 579 13.66 2.67 9.40
CA GLY A 579 14.02 3.47 8.23
C GLY A 579 12.95 4.49 7.89
N THR A 580 13.37 5.67 7.43
CA THR A 580 12.47 6.73 6.95
C THR A 580 12.14 6.50 5.49
N TYR A 581 10.86 6.71 5.16
CA TYR A 581 10.33 6.70 3.80
C TYR A 581 9.46 7.93 3.59
N VAL A 582 9.41 8.43 2.37
CA VAL A 582 8.49 9.49 1.99
C VAL A 582 7.57 8.92 0.92
N ASN A 583 6.28 8.85 1.21
CA ASN A 583 5.32 8.26 0.31
C ASN A 583 5.03 9.15 -0.92
N THR A 584 4.23 8.67 -1.87
CA THR A 584 3.94 9.38 -3.13
C THR A 584 3.34 10.77 -2.92
N GLU A 585 2.59 11.03 -1.81
CA GLU A 585 2.04 12.36 -1.49
C GLU A 585 3.02 13.27 -0.74
N GLY A 586 4.25 12.81 -0.44
CA GLY A 586 5.23 13.59 0.29
C GLY A 586 5.11 13.48 1.83
N ARG A 587 4.37 12.50 2.34
CA ARG A 587 4.26 12.22 3.77
C ARG A 587 5.49 11.46 4.25
N VAL A 588 6.13 11.97 5.28
CA VAL A 588 7.28 11.34 5.94
C VAL A 588 6.79 10.26 6.89
N GLN A 589 7.26 9.03 6.72
CA GLN A 589 6.86 7.90 7.54
C GLN A 589 8.09 7.10 7.99
N VAL A 590 7.96 6.32 9.07
CA VAL A 590 9.07 5.53 9.62
C VAL A 590 8.65 4.09 9.81
N THR A 591 9.49 3.15 9.37
CA THR A 591 9.34 1.74 9.75
C THR A 591 9.87 1.50 11.15
N GLU A 592 9.23 0.56 11.86
CA GLU A 592 9.69 0.09 13.16
C GLU A 592 10.17 -1.36 13.08
N ARG A 593 11.24 -1.65 13.79
CA ARG A 593 11.84 -2.99 13.80
C ARG A 593 10.98 -3.98 14.58
N ALA A 594 10.39 -4.95 13.89
CA ALA A 594 9.61 -6.03 14.48
C ALA A 594 10.46 -7.25 14.85
N VAL A 595 11.49 -7.56 14.07
CA VAL A 595 12.39 -8.69 14.26
C VAL A 595 13.86 -8.29 14.01
N PHE A 596 14.79 -9.12 14.40
CA PHE A 596 16.20 -8.90 14.08
C PHE A 596 16.57 -9.53 12.74
N PRO A 597 17.52 -8.94 11.99
CA PRO A 597 18.00 -9.52 10.75
C PRO A 597 18.66 -10.89 10.96
N PRO A 598 18.70 -11.76 9.94
CA PRO A 598 19.28 -13.10 10.05
C PRO A 598 20.80 -13.06 10.06
N GLY A 599 21.41 -14.02 10.76
CA GLY A 599 22.86 -14.25 10.76
C GLY A 599 23.67 -13.02 11.14
N GLU A 600 24.57 -12.63 10.25
CA GLU A 600 25.47 -11.47 10.40
C GLU A 600 24.94 -10.21 9.66
N ALA A 601 23.74 -10.24 9.08
CA ALA A 601 23.16 -9.09 8.37
C ALA A 601 23.03 -7.85 9.30
N LYS A 602 23.23 -6.67 8.73
CA LYS A 602 23.25 -5.38 9.45
C LYS A 602 22.35 -4.37 8.74
N GLU A 603 22.02 -3.28 9.42
CA GLU A 603 21.36 -2.12 8.79
C GLU A 603 22.31 -1.51 7.75
N ASP A 604 21.78 -1.14 6.59
CA ASP A 604 22.56 -0.71 5.42
C ASP A 604 23.44 0.51 5.74
N TRP A 605 22.89 1.52 6.44
CA TRP A 605 23.64 2.70 6.87
C TRP A 605 24.86 2.33 7.73
N ALA A 606 24.74 1.32 8.59
CA ALA A 606 25.82 0.87 9.47
C ALA A 606 26.92 0.13 8.67
N ILE A 607 26.54 -0.64 7.65
CA ILE A 607 27.48 -1.25 6.69
C ILE A 607 28.27 -0.15 5.97
N ILE A 608 27.59 0.85 5.44
CA ILE A 608 28.20 1.96 4.71
C ILE A 608 29.11 2.79 5.62
N ARG A 609 28.68 3.01 6.89
CA ARG A 609 29.51 3.71 7.89
C ARG A 609 30.79 2.92 8.23
N ALA A 610 30.69 1.59 8.40
CA ALA A 610 31.86 0.75 8.64
C ALA A 610 32.81 0.77 7.43
N LEU A 611 32.28 0.61 6.23
CA LEU A 611 33.04 0.69 4.98
C LEU A 611 33.79 2.03 4.84
N SER A 612 33.14 3.13 5.17
CA SER A 612 33.76 4.48 5.08
C SER A 612 35.02 4.60 5.93
N ALA A 613 35.05 3.94 7.11
CA ALA A 613 36.23 3.89 7.95
C ALA A 613 37.36 3.06 7.32
N VAL A 614 37.04 1.91 6.70
CA VAL A 614 38.02 1.06 6.01
C VAL A 614 38.64 1.80 4.80
N LEU A 615 37.85 2.64 4.13
CA LEU A 615 38.31 3.48 3.02
C LEU A 615 39.14 4.70 3.49
N GLY A 616 39.27 4.93 4.79
CA GLY A 616 39.96 6.10 5.35
C GLY A 616 39.17 7.40 5.27
N MET A 617 37.86 7.32 5.04
CA MET A 617 36.94 8.47 4.88
C MET A 617 35.75 8.34 5.85
N PRO A 618 35.98 8.25 7.19
CA PRO A 618 34.92 7.94 8.15
C PRO A 618 33.81 8.97 8.13
N LEU A 619 32.57 8.53 7.89
CA LEU A 619 31.36 9.38 7.94
C LEU A 619 31.12 9.86 9.38
N PRO A 620 30.58 11.10 9.58
CA PRO A 620 30.56 11.78 10.88
C PRO A 620 29.42 11.33 11.81
N PHE A 621 28.86 10.14 11.64
CA PHE A 621 27.80 9.58 12.49
C PHE A 621 28.15 8.14 12.91
N ASN A 622 27.91 7.81 14.18
CA ASN A 622 28.20 6.48 14.76
C ASN A 622 26.94 5.76 15.25
N SER A 623 25.79 6.40 15.17
CA SER A 623 24.48 5.83 15.50
C SER A 623 23.42 6.32 14.51
N LEU A 624 22.28 5.59 14.46
CA LEU A 624 21.11 6.01 13.68
C LEU A 624 20.61 7.39 14.12
N ARG A 625 20.71 7.69 15.44
CA ARG A 625 20.35 9.01 15.98
C ARG A 625 21.26 10.12 15.42
N ASP A 626 22.57 9.89 15.35
CA ASP A 626 23.51 10.87 14.82
C ASP A 626 23.30 11.08 13.33
N LEU A 627 23.05 9.98 12.58
CA LEU A 627 22.74 10.03 11.16
C LEU A 627 21.47 10.86 10.93
N ARG A 628 20.37 10.54 11.64
CA ARG A 628 19.10 11.29 11.54
C ARG A 628 19.27 12.75 11.92
N LYS A 629 20.07 13.06 12.93
CA LYS A 629 20.39 14.44 13.29
C LYS A 629 21.06 15.21 12.14
N ALA A 630 22.01 14.59 11.45
CA ALA A 630 22.66 15.19 10.28
C ALA A 630 21.67 15.33 9.11
N MET A 631 20.93 14.26 8.81
CA MET A 631 19.92 14.24 7.75
C MET A 631 18.82 15.30 7.96
N TYR A 632 18.33 15.48 9.19
CA TYR A 632 17.30 16.48 9.51
C TYR A 632 17.85 17.91 9.50
N ALA A 633 19.16 18.09 9.74
CA ALA A 633 19.81 19.40 9.58
C ALA A 633 19.87 19.79 8.10
N ASP A 634 20.19 18.85 7.21
CA ASP A 634 20.25 19.06 5.77
C ASP A 634 18.85 19.13 5.13
N PHE A 635 17.91 18.34 5.63
CA PHE A 635 16.55 18.19 5.10
C PHE A 635 15.49 18.26 6.22
N PRO A 636 15.16 19.47 6.71
CA PRO A 636 14.31 19.64 7.91
C PRO A 636 12.91 19.05 7.83
N HIS A 637 12.33 18.93 6.62
CA HIS A 637 11.01 18.33 6.44
C HIS A 637 10.96 16.84 6.81
N LEU A 638 12.10 16.12 6.72
CA LEU A 638 12.20 14.72 7.09
C LEU A 638 12.05 14.46 8.61
N ALA A 639 12.17 15.51 9.43
CA ALA A 639 11.91 15.42 10.86
C ALA A 639 10.41 15.46 11.22
N GLN A 640 9.56 15.80 10.27
CA GLN A 640 8.11 15.96 10.48
C GLN A 640 7.39 14.66 10.18
N ILE A 641 7.53 13.67 11.07
CA ILE A 641 6.94 12.35 10.90
C ILE A 641 5.40 12.45 10.83
N ASP A 642 4.79 11.67 9.94
CA ASP A 642 3.36 11.62 9.60
C ASP A 642 2.79 12.93 9.03
N GLN A 643 3.65 13.89 8.69
CA GLN A 643 3.23 15.13 8.05
C GLN A 643 3.61 15.15 6.56
N ILE A 644 2.77 15.81 5.76
CA ILE A 644 3.05 16.09 4.36
C ILE A 644 3.77 17.44 4.28
N ALA A 645 4.92 17.47 3.61
CA ALA A 645 5.53 18.71 3.17
C ALA A 645 5.01 19.01 1.74
N PRO A 646 4.01 19.89 1.57
CA PRO A 646 3.40 20.13 0.27
C PRO A 646 4.36 20.85 -0.68
N ALA A 647 4.15 20.67 -1.98
CA ALA A 647 4.82 21.49 -2.98
C ALA A 647 3.95 22.70 -3.34
N ASP A 648 4.60 23.82 -3.65
CA ASP A 648 3.91 25.03 -4.13
C ASP A 648 3.31 24.78 -5.52
N ILE A 649 2.06 25.21 -5.73
CA ILE A 649 1.37 25.18 -7.02
C ILE A 649 2.11 25.99 -8.10
N ALA A 650 2.92 26.95 -7.71
CA ALA A 650 3.82 27.68 -8.63
C ALA A 650 4.75 26.73 -9.38
N GLY A 651 5.21 25.66 -8.72
CA GLY A 651 6.00 24.60 -9.37
C GLY A 651 5.21 23.89 -10.48
N THR A 652 3.95 23.55 -10.26
CA THR A 652 3.10 22.94 -11.29
C THR A 652 2.86 23.90 -12.46
N ARG A 653 2.70 25.19 -12.19
CA ARG A 653 2.58 26.23 -13.24
C ARG A 653 3.87 26.38 -14.05
N GLU A 654 5.04 26.31 -13.40
CA GLU A 654 6.32 26.28 -14.09
C GLU A 654 6.43 25.08 -15.04
N LEU A 655 6.06 23.88 -14.57
CA LEU A 655 6.05 22.66 -15.38
C LEU A 655 5.11 22.78 -16.60
N ALA A 656 3.91 23.31 -16.42
CA ALA A 656 2.92 23.49 -17.46
C ALA A 656 3.35 24.45 -18.58
N ASN A 657 4.27 25.38 -18.29
CA ASN A 657 4.81 26.35 -19.24
C ASN A 657 6.04 25.83 -20.01
N ARG A 658 6.52 24.62 -19.73
CA ARG A 658 7.67 24.04 -20.47
C ARG A 658 7.26 23.67 -21.89
N THR A 659 8.16 23.91 -22.85
CA THR A 659 7.95 23.55 -24.26
C THR A 659 8.09 22.04 -24.44
N THR A 660 7.12 21.43 -25.12
CA THR A 660 7.12 20.02 -25.49
C THR A 660 7.66 19.79 -26.89
N LYS A 661 8.32 18.65 -27.11
CA LYS A 661 9.01 18.32 -28.39
C LYS A 661 8.57 16.96 -28.93
N THR A 662 7.96 16.11 -28.13
CA THR A 662 7.57 14.74 -28.53
C THR A 662 6.24 14.77 -29.23
N GLU A 663 6.18 14.27 -30.45
CA GLU A 663 4.96 14.21 -31.25
C GLU A 663 4.19 12.90 -31.02
N SER A 664 4.88 11.77 -30.84
CA SER A 664 4.30 10.45 -30.60
C SER A 664 5.20 9.61 -29.68
N ALA A 665 4.59 8.99 -28.68
CA ALA A 665 5.21 7.98 -27.81
C ALA A 665 4.11 7.23 -27.08
N ARG A 666 4.21 5.90 -27.03
CA ARG A 666 3.27 5.06 -26.32
C ARG A 666 3.47 5.17 -24.81
N LEU A 667 2.37 5.39 -24.08
CA LEU A 667 2.34 5.50 -22.62
C LEU A 667 1.73 4.23 -22.03
N THR A 668 2.46 3.52 -21.19
CA THR A 668 2.04 2.21 -20.64
C THR A 668 2.44 2.09 -19.18
N SER A 669 1.80 1.18 -18.43
CA SER A 669 2.25 0.83 -17.08
C SER A 669 3.49 -0.08 -17.16
N PRO A 670 4.48 0.11 -16.28
CA PRO A 670 5.67 -0.75 -16.27
C PRO A 670 5.44 -2.06 -15.50
N ILE A 671 4.34 -2.20 -14.75
CA ILE A 671 4.07 -3.37 -13.90
C ILE A 671 3.37 -4.46 -14.71
N ALA A 672 4.14 -5.46 -15.12
CA ALA A 672 3.61 -6.64 -15.81
C ALA A 672 2.89 -7.58 -14.83
N ASP A 673 3.53 -7.89 -13.70
CA ASP A 673 3.04 -8.77 -12.66
C ASP A 673 3.02 -8.06 -11.30
N PHE A 674 1.84 -7.92 -10.73
CA PHE A 674 1.63 -7.28 -9.44
C PHE A 674 2.33 -8.00 -8.29
N TYR A 675 2.37 -9.33 -8.33
CA TYR A 675 2.88 -10.14 -7.23
C TYR A 675 4.40 -10.28 -7.18
N MET A 676 5.14 -9.94 -8.25
CA MET A 676 6.57 -10.24 -8.39
C MET A 676 7.46 -8.99 -8.56
N THR A 677 7.07 -7.87 -7.97
CA THR A 677 7.68 -6.55 -8.23
C THR A 677 9.06 -6.33 -7.59
N ASN A 678 9.35 -6.95 -6.43
CA ASN A 678 10.58 -6.71 -5.68
C ASN A 678 11.22 -8.02 -5.16
N PRO A 679 12.46 -8.01 -4.66
CA PRO A 679 13.16 -9.24 -4.27
C PRO A 679 12.47 -10.02 -3.14
N ILE A 680 11.79 -9.37 -2.20
CA ILE A 680 11.04 -10.03 -1.12
C ILE A 680 9.86 -10.79 -1.73
N ALA A 681 9.12 -10.13 -2.62
CA ALA A 681 7.96 -10.71 -3.31
C ALA A 681 8.39 -11.87 -4.24
N ARG A 682 9.51 -11.74 -4.96
CA ARG A 682 10.07 -12.82 -5.80
C ARG A 682 10.56 -14.03 -5.00
N ALA A 683 10.95 -13.84 -3.75
CA ALA A 683 11.34 -14.93 -2.83
C ALA A 683 10.14 -15.60 -2.14
N SER A 684 8.93 -15.05 -2.28
CA SER A 684 7.70 -15.54 -1.66
C SER A 684 7.07 -16.65 -2.51
N ALA A 685 6.87 -17.84 -1.90
CA ALA A 685 6.13 -18.93 -2.55
C ALA A 685 4.65 -18.59 -2.71
N ILE A 686 4.07 -17.85 -1.75
CA ILE A 686 2.67 -17.42 -1.78
C ILE A 686 2.46 -16.46 -2.97
N MET A 687 3.35 -15.49 -3.16
CA MET A 687 3.27 -14.54 -4.27
C MET A 687 3.45 -15.25 -5.62
N ALA A 688 4.33 -16.25 -5.70
CA ALA A 688 4.51 -17.05 -6.91
C ALA A 688 3.24 -17.84 -7.25
N GLU A 689 2.54 -18.43 -6.26
CA GLU A 689 1.27 -19.12 -6.46
C GLU A 689 0.18 -18.14 -6.96
N CYS A 690 0.08 -16.95 -6.38
CA CYS A 690 -0.85 -15.91 -6.83
C CYS A 690 -0.56 -15.45 -8.27
N SER A 691 0.70 -15.26 -8.61
CA SER A 691 1.16 -14.90 -9.98
C SER A 691 0.74 -15.98 -11.00
N GLN A 692 0.98 -17.26 -10.69
CA GLN A 692 0.56 -18.38 -11.55
C GLN A 692 -0.95 -18.45 -11.73
N LEU A 693 -1.72 -18.24 -10.66
CA LEU A 693 -3.17 -18.18 -10.73
C LEU A 693 -3.67 -17.08 -11.66
N GLN A 694 -3.12 -15.87 -11.55
CA GLN A 694 -3.49 -14.76 -12.43
C GLN A 694 -3.09 -15.01 -13.90
N ALA A 695 -1.95 -15.63 -14.14
CA ALA A 695 -1.54 -16.01 -15.50
C ALA A 695 -2.50 -17.05 -16.10
N GLY A 696 -2.93 -18.05 -15.32
CA GLY A 696 -3.91 -19.05 -15.73
C GLY A 696 -5.29 -18.46 -16.03
N LEU A 697 -5.76 -17.50 -15.23
CA LEU A 697 -7.03 -16.81 -15.46
C LEU A 697 -7.02 -15.97 -16.75
N LYS A 698 -5.89 -15.34 -17.10
CA LYS A 698 -5.73 -14.61 -18.38
C LYS A 698 -5.79 -15.54 -19.57
N GLN A 699 -5.07 -16.68 -19.54
CA GLN A 699 -5.11 -17.67 -20.62
C GLN A 699 -6.50 -18.29 -20.83
N ALA A 700 -7.29 -18.41 -19.78
CA ALA A 700 -8.66 -18.94 -19.88
C ALA A 700 -9.68 -17.89 -20.41
N ALA A 701 -9.32 -16.59 -20.37
CA ALA A 701 -10.16 -15.49 -20.84
C ALA A 701 -9.85 -15.09 -22.30
N GLU A 702 -8.68 -15.43 -22.83
CA GLU A 702 -8.31 -15.31 -24.26
C GLU A 702 -8.81 -16.51 -25.07
#